data_030861894815f5fb32eb7b3fcb165a6f
#
_entry.id   030861894815f5fb32eb7b3fcb165a6f
#
_cell.length_a   1.000
_cell.length_b   1.000
_cell.length_c   1.000
_cell.angle_alpha   90.00
_cell.angle_beta   90.00
_cell.angle_gamma   90.00
#
_symmetry.space_group_name_H-M   'P 1'
#
loop_
_entity.id
_entity.type
_entity.pdbx_description
1 polymer ?
#
loop_
_entity_poly.entity_id
_entity_poly.type
_entity_poly.pdbx_seq_one_letter_code
_entity_poly.pdbx_strand_id
1 'polypeptide(L)'
;MSSFVAVPDGETCLSKGEIPVKKKLLSLLLVPTMLAAALTICASAEKSSDTAAALNAEMKPATQSTIEANRQVYDFLNFEDTSEFENAERGFITAPDTLNLCGENGRTVWTQDAYAFLDKDAPDTANPSLWRNTQLNHLYGLFEVTDGIYQVRGYDISNITFVRSEHGWIIMDCGSSKYTAAEALKLFRSEMGDGRIVAIVISHAHVDHYGGIEGLITPEDAADSSLPLDEQIASGKTAIIVPKGFTDAVMKENVFVGTAMKRRAFFQYGSMLPYGEQGRLSVGIGLTAVQTGVGYIAPTFEVADSIYETTIDGVTAIFQQTPGTESPAEMNTYFPDSKALWMAENCSGTMHNLYTLRGAEVRDANGWARYITEAQSLFPDAEVVFQAHNWPHWGKETVNEYLTNTAAIYKFIHDQTLLYINEGYTSTEIASMIRLPEELEKVWYTRQYYGTLKHNVKAVYQKYMGWYDANPIHLDELTPSEYAQKLVEYLGDTDKVLEMARADYEKGEYQWVAQITNTLVFADPENKEARYLCADALEQLGYQAESGAWRNAYLVAAFELRNGTGLYPQAAKLGVGTTAQGMDAQTMLDYMGIIMDTEKLQNRSFTINLKLTDGDDYLLKIHHGVLLYYKDALSDEADLTISTPRIGILAITSGNQENIDKLITVEKGDKALFQVLCESMAAFDLYFNIIEP
;
A
#
# COMPACT_ATOMS: atom_id res chain seq x y z
N MET A 1 -14.84 -6.51 -12.36
CA MET A 1 -15.79 -5.51 -11.80
C MET A 1 -15.10 -4.88 -10.61
N SER A 2 -14.67 -3.64 -10.76
CA SER A 2 -13.90 -2.91 -9.76
C SER A 2 -14.75 -2.59 -8.54
N SER A 3 -14.38 -3.11 -7.40
CA SER A 3 -15.00 -2.80 -6.12
C SER A 3 -14.41 -1.52 -5.55
N PHE A 4 -15.26 -0.57 -5.31
CA PHE A 4 -14.96 0.76 -4.82
C PHE A 4 -14.84 0.79 -3.30
N VAL A 5 -13.80 1.45 -2.83
CA VAL A 5 -13.82 2.16 -1.55
C VAL A 5 -13.85 3.64 -1.89
N ALA A 6 -14.98 4.29 -1.62
CA ALA A 6 -15.07 5.72 -1.79
C ALA A 6 -14.28 6.41 -0.68
N VAL A 7 -13.43 7.32 -1.06
CA VAL A 7 -12.95 8.37 -0.17
C VAL A 7 -14.16 9.26 0.14
N PRO A 8 -14.42 9.66 1.38
CA PRO A 8 -15.59 10.47 1.74
C PRO A 8 -15.45 11.95 1.36
N ASP A 9 -14.65 12.29 0.37
CA ASP A 9 -14.45 13.67 -0.04
C ASP A 9 -15.30 13.97 -1.28
N GLY A 10 -16.31 14.79 -1.09
CA GLY A 10 -17.36 15.07 -2.02
C GLY A 10 -17.07 16.09 -3.10
N GLU A 11 -15.92 16.09 -3.71
CA GLU A 11 -15.68 16.90 -4.89
C GLU A 11 -15.78 16.04 -6.15
N THR A 12 -16.81 16.33 -6.96
CA THR A 12 -16.97 15.77 -8.29
C THR A 12 -16.05 16.49 -9.27
N CYS A 13 -15.12 15.78 -9.88
CA CYS A 13 -14.32 16.30 -10.98
C CYS A 13 -15.19 16.69 -12.16
N LEU A 14 -15.15 17.94 -12.54
CA LEU A 14 -15.73 18.43 -13.78
C LEU A 14 -14.62 18.58 -14.83
N SER A 15 -14.51 17.63 -15.75
CA SER A 15 -13.63 17.79 -16.90
C SER A 15 -14.20 18.84 -17.84
N LYS A 16 -13.47 19.93 -18.08
CA LYS A 16 -13.74 20.84 -19.20
C LYS A 16 -13.20 20.24 -20.49
N GLY A 17 -13.97 19.38 -21.13
CA GLY A 17 -13.74 18.96 -22.51
C GLY A 17 -14.61 19.77 -23.44
N GLU A 18 -14.04 20.58 -24.31
CA GLU A 18 -14.75 21.29 -25.35
C GLU A 18 -15.27 20.32 -26.41
N ILE A 19 -16.61 20.25 -26.56
CA ILE A 19 -17.25 19.52 -27.66
C ILE A 19 -17.60 20.56 -28.76
N PRO A 20 -17.19 20.33 -30.01
CA PRO A 20 -17.53 21.24 -31.10
C PRO A 20 -19.02 21.20 -31.40
N VAL A 21 -19.64 22.39 -31.38
CA VAL A 21 -21.06 22.62 -31.64
C VAL A 21 -21.41 22.36 -33.10
N LYS A 22 -22.20 21.32 -33.39
CA LYS A 22 -23.05 21.29 -34.57
C LYS A 22 -24.49 21.53 -34.17
N LYS A 23 -24.99 22.72 -34.55
CA LYS A 23 -26.38 23.11 -34.38
C LYS A 23 -27.32 22.18 -35.15
N LYS A 24 -28.29 21.57 -34.47
CA LYS A 24 -29.64 21.36 -35.00
C LYS A 24 -30.64 21.44 -33.85
N LEU A 25 -31.59 22.33 -34.05
CA LEU A 25 -32.77 22.58 -33.20
C LEU A 25 -33.57 21.28 -33.01
N LEU A 26 -33.75 20.86 -31.76
CA LEU A 26 -35.03 20.24 -31.36
C LEU A 26 -35.32 20.62 -29.91
N SER A 27 -36.48 21.12 -29.71
CA SER A 27 -36.92 22.01 -28.67
C SER A 27 -37.43 21.37 -27.39
N LEU A 28 -37.27 22.08 -26.30
CA LEU A 28 -38.28 22.40 -25.26
C LEU A 28 -38.87 21.29 -24.35
N LEU A 29 -38.23 20.13 -24.16
CA LEU A 29 -38.76 19.17 -23.14
C LEU A 29 -37.71 18.56 -22.22
N LEU A 30 -36.46 19.00 -22.26
CA LEU A 30 -35.34 18.43 -21.46
C LEU A 30 -34.83 19.32 -20.31
N VAL A 31 -35.37 20.54 -20.16
CA VAL A 31 -34.91 21.50 -19.14
C VAL A 31 -35.28 21.11 -17.69
N PRO A 32 -36.43 20.45 -17.41
CA PRO A 32 -36.73 20.07 -16.00
C PRO A 32 -35.90 18.92 -15.46
N THR A 33 -35.43 18.01 -16.33
CA THR A 33 -34.67 16.84 -15.91
C THR A 33 -33.19 17.14 -15.64
N MET A 34 -32.59 18.08 -16.34
CA MET A 34 -31.23 18.54 -16.08
C MET A 34 -31.14 19.40 -14.79
N LEU A 35 -32.17 20.20 -14.49
CA LEU A 35 -32.22 20.97 -13.26
C LEU A 35 -32.41 20.08 -12.03
N ALA A 36 -33.17 18.98 -12.15
CA ALA A 36 -33.33 18.00 -11.09
C ALA A 36 -32.05 17.19 -10.86
N ALA A 37 -31.28 16.86 -11.90
CA ALA A 37 -29.98 16.19 -11.79
C ALA A 37 -28.92 17.12 -11.16
N ALA A 38 -28.90 18.40 -11.55
CA ALA A 38 -27.99 19.39 -10.95
C ALA A 38 -28.32 19.65 -9.46
N LEU A 39 -29.60 19.72 -9.10
CA LEU A 39 -30.04 19.88 -7.72
C LEU A 39 -29.76 18.62 -6.86
N THR A 40 -29.79 17.43 -7.45
CA THR A 40 -29.44 16.18 -6.75
C THR A 40 -27.94 16.06 -6.52
N ILE A 41 -27.11 16.55 -7.45
CA ILE A 41 -25.66 16.60 -7.35
C ILE A 41 -25.23 17.66 -6.32
N CYS A 42 -25.85 18.84 -6.31
CA CYS A 42 -25.61 19.84 -5.27
C CYS A 42 -26.05 19.35 -3.87
N ALA A 43 -27.18 18.66 -3.76
CA ALA A 43 -27.65 18.12 -2.48
C ALA A 43 -26.77 16.95 -1.95
N SER A 44 -26.10 16.22 -2.81
CA SER A 44 -25.14 15.19 -2.38
C SER A 44 -23.78 15.79 -2.02
N ALA A 45 -23.34 16.84 -2.68
CA ALA A 45 -22.14 17.60 -2.34
C ALA A 45 -22.31 18.36 -1.01
N GLU A 46 -23.47 19.00 -0.79
CA GLU A 46 -23.79 19.64 0.49
C GLU A 46 -23.85 18.61 1.64
N LYS A 47 -24.45 17.43 1.42
CA LYS A 47 -24.48 16.38 2.47
C LYS A 47 -23.09 15.83 2.79
N SER A 48 -22.18 15.73 1.82
CA SER A 48 -20.82 15.24 2.09
C SER A 48 -19.95 16.30 2.75
N SER A 49 -20.09 17.57 2.38
CA SER A 49 -19.43 18.68 3.05
C SER A 49 -19.94 18.89 4.48
N ASP A 50 -21.24 18.74 4.70
CA ASP A 50 -21.84 18.80 6.04
C ASP A 50 -21.39 17.61 6.92
N THR A 51 -21.22 16.43 6.34
CA THR A 51 -20.72 15.25 7.08
C THR A 51 -19.25 15.43 7.43
N ALA A 52 -18.41 15.87 6.52
CA ALA A 52 -16.98 16.14 6.77
C ALA A 52 -16.79 17.27 7.79
N ALA A 53 -17.59 18.34 7.68
CA ALA A 53 -17.59 19.44 8.65
C ALA A 53 -18.08 19.01 10.05
N ALA A 54 -19.09 18.13 10.11
CA ALA A 54 -19.59 17.58 11.38
C ALA A 54 -18.55 16.64 12.02
N LEU A 55 -17.86 15.81 11.23
CA LEU A 55 -16.80 14.92 11.71
C LEU A 55 -15.60 15.71 12.24
N ASN A 56 -15.18 16.76 11.55
CA ASN A 56 -14.12 17.65 12.02
C ASN A 56 -14.51 18.41 13.31
N ALA A 57 -15.79 18.69 13.51
CA ALA A 57 -16.26 19.37 14.73
C ALA A 57 -16.15 18.49 16.00
N GLU A 58 -16.02 17.17 15.85
CA GLU A 58 -15.86 16.25 16.98
C GLU A 58 -14.40 16.02 17.38
N MET A 59 -13.45 16.27 16.47
CA MET A 59 -12.01 16.14 16.73
C MET A 59 -11.53 17.21 17.71
N LYS A 60 -10.71 16.80 18.68
CA LYS A 60 -10.18 17.72 19.68
C LYS A 60 -9.04 18.56 19.11
N PRO A 61 -8.88 19.82 19.57
CA PRO A 61 -7.66 20.58 19.29
C PRO A 61 -6.45 19.93 19.97
N ALA A 62 -5.26 20.34 19.54
CA ALA A 62 -4.04 19.97 20.24
C ALA A 62 -4.05 20.52 21.67
N THR A 63 -3.70 19.68 22.63
CA THR A 63 -3.52 20.12 24.02
C THR A 63 -2.19 20.85 24.19
N GLN A 64 -1.99 21.51 25.33
CA GLN A 64 -0.73 22.20 25.63
C GLN A 64 0.47 21.22 25.58
N SER A 65 0.32 20.00 26.08
CA SER A 65 1.39 18.99 26.04
C SER A 65 1.74 18.57 24.61
N THR A 66 0.74 18.48 23.72
CA THR A 66 0.97 18.19 22.29
C THR A 66 1.67 19.37 21.60
N ILE A 67 1.25 20.61 21.87
CA ILE A 67 1.89 21.81 21.34
C ILE A 67 3.36 21.88 21.76
N GLU A 68 3.65 21.61 23.02
CA GLU A 68 5.02 21.59 23.55
C GLU A 68 5.88 20.48 22.92
N ALA A 69 5.33 19.26 22.76
CA ALA A 69 6.01 18.17 22.10
C ALA A 69 6.36 18.52 20.63
N ASN A 70 5.42 19.10 19.89
CA ASN A 70 5.66 19.54 18.51
C ASN A 70 6.66 20.68 18.42
N ARG A 71 6.69 21.61 19.38
CA ARG A 71 7.70 22.70 19.44
C ARG A 71 9.11 22.17 19.64
N GLN A 72 9.30 21.14 20.46
CA GLN A 72 10.63 20.53 20.68
C GLN A 72 11.25 19.99 19.39
N VAL A 73 10.46 19.66 18.37
CA VAL A 73 10.97 19.23 17.07
C VAL A 73 11.75 20.34 16.37
N TYR A 74 11.31 21.59 16.50
CA TYR A 74 12.04 22.78 15.97
C TYR A 74 13.37 23.02 16.70
N ASP A 75 13.45 22.70 17.98
CA ASP A 75 14.69 22.83 18.74
C ASP A 75 15.72 21.76 18.37
N PHE A 76 15.25 20.61 17.87
CA PHE A 76 16.08 19.46 17.53
C PHE A 76 16.54 19.44 16.08
N LEU A 77 15.68 19.81 15.13
CA LEU A 77 15.95 19.76 13.68
C LEU A 77 16.23 21.14 13.10
N ASN A 78 17.10 21.20 12.10
CA ASN A 78 17.44 22.44 11.40
C ASN A 78 16.42 22.75 10.28
N PHE A 79 15.33 23.45 10.60
CA PHE A 79 14.33 23.87 9.61
C PHE A 79 14.80 24.97 8.66
N GLU A 80 15.96 25.61 8.90
CA GLU A 80 16.56 26.54 7.95
C GLU A 80 17.29 25.84 6.80
N ASP A 81 17.49 24.52 6.89
CA ASP A 81 18.05 23.71 5.83
C ASP A 81 17.03 23.49 4.69
N THR A 82 17.30 24.08 3.54
CA THR A 82 16.47 24.02 2.32
C THR A 82 16.90 22.95 1.33
N SER A 83 17.95 22.19 1.62
CA SER A 83 18.58 21.26 0.68
C SER A 83 17.59 20.25 0.04
N GLU A 84 16.65 19.72 0.85
CA GLU A 84 15.64 18.80 0.33
C GLU A 84 14.60 19.49 -0.56
N PHE A 85 14.26 20.77 -0.31
CA PHE A 85 13.42 21.55 -1.22
C PHE A 85 14.14 21.84 -2.53
N GLU A 86 15.41 22.20 -2.48
CA GLU A 86 16.24 22.41 -3.67
C GLU A 86 16.35 21.13 -4.51
N ASN A 87 16.53 19.98 -3.86
CA ASN A 87 16.53 18.68 -4.53
C ASN A 87 15.15 18.33 -5.11
N ALA A 88 14.07 18.56 -4.37
CA ALA A 88 12.72 18.24 -4.80
C ALA A 88 12.25 19.12 -5.97
N GLU A 89 12.68 20.38 -6.05
CA GLU A 89 12.35 21.29 -7.14
C GLU A 89 13.29 21.16 -8.36
N ARG A 90 14.46 20.55 -8.17
CA ARG A 90 15.47 20.45 -9.22
C ARG A 90 14.97 19.67 -10.44
N GLY A 91 15.25 20.21 -11.61
CA GLY A 91 14.87 19.63 -12.89
C GLY A 91 13.40 19.82 -13.26
N PHE A 92 12.64 20.65 -12.53
CA PHE A 92 11.23 20.93 -12.86
C PHE A 92 11.08 21.45 -14.30
N ILE A 93 10.17 20.82 -15.04
CA ILE A 93 9.85 21.16 -16.42
C ILE A 93 8.47 21.81 -16.50
N THR A 94 7.45 21.11 -16.04
CA THR A 94 6.06 21.57 -16.10
C THR A 94 5.15 20.82 -15.11
N ALA A 95 4.06 21.45 -14.75
CA ALA A 95 2.93 20.85 -14.06
C ALA A 95 1.62 21.54 -14.49
N PRO A 96 0.48 20.89 -14.45
CA PRO A 96 -0.82 21.57 -14.63
C PRO A 96 -1.12 22.45 -13.41
N ASP A 97 -1.91 23.51 -13.61
CA ASP A 97 -2.34 24.41 -12.53
C ASP A 97 -3.16 23.68 -11.45
N THR A 98 -3.82 22.60 -11.82
CA THR A 98 -4.67 21.77 -10.95
C THR A 98 -4.54 20.30 -11.34
N LEU A 99 -4.54 19.40 -10.36
CA LEU A 99 -4.48 17.96 -10.60
C LEU A 99 -5.55 17.24 -9.78
N ASN A 100 -6.67 16.96 -10.44
CA ASN A 100 -7.79 16.19 -9.88
C ASN A 100 -8.18 15.10 -10.87
N LEU A 101 -7.95 13.85 -10.51
CA LEU A 101 -8.24 12.70 -11.35
C LEU A 101 -9.47 11.96 -10.85
N CYS A 102 -10.35 11.60 -11.79
CA CYS A 102 -11.56 10.85 -11.50
C CYS A 102 -11.59 9.53 -12.24
N GLY A 103 -12.15 8.53 -11.58
CA GLY A 103 -12.45 7.24 -12.19
C GLY A 103 -13.70 7.28 -13.08
N GLU A 104 -13.97 6.19 -13.78
CA GLU A 104 -15.13 6.03 -14.69
C GLU A 104 -16.49 6.31 -14.03
N ASN A 105 -16.58 6.18 -12.72
CA ASN A 105 -17.78 6.46 -11.92
C ASN A 105 -17.89 7.91 -11.42
N GLY A 106 -16.98 8.79 -11.83
CA GLY A 106 -16.91 10.19 -11.42
C GLY A 106 -16.42 10.43 -10.00
N ARG A 107 -15.89 9.42 -9.31
CA ARG A 107 -15.30 9.60 -7.98
C ARG A 107 -13.83 9.99 -8.11
N THR A 108 -13.37 10.85 -7.20
CA THR A 108 -11.96 11.25 -7.12
C THR A 108 -11.07 10.02 -6.86
N VAL A 109 -10.06 9.87 -7.69
CA VAL A 109 -9.01 8.85 -7.59
C VAL A 109 -7.75 9.45 -6.98
N TRP A 110 -7.39 10.65 -7.40
CA TRP A 110 -6.23 11.39 -6.93
C TRP A 110 -6.50 12.89 -6.97
N THR A 111 -5.98 13.65 -6.00
CA THR A 111 -6.10 15.09 -5.98
C THR A 111 -4.88 15.72 -5.29
N GLN A 112 -4.29 16.72 -5.95
CA GLN A 112 -3.30 17.61 -5.34
C GLN A 112 -3.98 18.84 -4.75
N ASP A 113 -5.08 19.28 -5.34
CA ASP A 113 -5.80 20.50 -4.93
C ASP A 113 -6.36 20.40 -3.50
N ALA A 114 -6.70 19.18 -3.04
CA ALA A 114 -7.14 18.95 -1.67
C ALA A 114 -6.08 19.26 -0.60
N TYR A 115 -4.83 19.40 -1.01
CA TYR A 115 -3.70 19.74 -0.14
C TYR A 115 -3.33 21.25 -0.16
N ALA A 116 -4.14 22.12 -0.76
CA ALA A 116 -3.91 23.56 -0.79
C ALA A 116 -3.77 24.20 0.61
N PHE A 117 -4.19 23.51 1.68
CA PHE A 117 -4.00 23.94 3.07
C PHE A 117 -2.53 23.94 3.53
N LEU A 118 -1.61 23.37 2.75
CA LEU A 118 -0.18 23.26 3.07
C LEU A 118 0.60 24.58 2.87
N ASP A 119 0.03 25.60 2.22
CA ASP A 119 0.66 26.91 1.96
C ASP A 119 0.78 27.76 3.24
N LYS A 120 1.21 27.16 4.35
CA LYS A 120 1.38 27.82 5.64
C LYS A 120 2.29 27.02 6.57
N ASP A 121 2.63 27.61 7.71
CA ASP A 121 3.39 26.95 8.76
C ASP A 121 2.61 25.75 9.35
N ALA A 122 3.35 24.80 9.93
CA ALA A 122 2.76 23.64 10.57
C ALA A 122 1.80 24.06 11.72
N PRO A 123 0.56 23.53 11.74
CA PRO A 123 -0.37 23.79 12.83
C PRO A 123 -0.01 22.97 14.07
N ASP A 124 -0.55 23.36 15.22
CA ASP A 124 -0.36 22.65 16.49
C ASP A 124 -0.80 21.16 16.44
N THR A 125 -1.69 20.80 15.49
CA THR A 125 -2.24 19.46 15.28
C THR A 125 -1.43 18.58 14.33
N ALA A 126 -0.22 19.00 13.95
CA ALA A 126 0.69 18.24 13.10
C ALA A 126 2.13 18.34 13.60
N ASN A 127 2.84 17.22 13.58
CA ASN A 127 4.28 17.23 13.80
C ASN A 127 4.95 18.06 12.69
N PRO A 128 5.77 19.08 13.01
CA PRO A 128 6.31 19.99 12.02
C PRO A 128 7.27 19.33 11.03
N SER A 129 7.95 18.27 11.43
CA SER A 129 8.81 17.47 10.53
C SER A 129 7.97 16.74 9.48
N LEU A 130 6.83 16.12 9.89
CA LEU A 130 5.89 15.49 8.95
C LEU A 130 5.21 16.53 8.04
N TRP A 131 4.88 17.72 8.58
CA TRP A 131 4.32 18.80 7.77
C TRP A 131 5.28 19.21 6.66
N ARG A 132 6.55 19.44 6.98
CA ARG A 132 7.61 19.73 6.02
C ARG A 132 7.72 18.62 4.95
N ASN A 133 7.72 17.36 5.36
CA ASN A 133 7.73 16.23 4.43
C ASN A 133 6.47 16.22 3.54
N THR A 134 5.30 16.60 4.08
CA THR A 134 4.06 16.69 3.30
C THR A 134 4.14 17.80 2.25
N GLN A 135 4.71 18.97 2.59
CA GLN A 135 4.95 20.07 1.64
C GLN A 135 5.87 19.62 0.49
N LEU A 136 6.94 18.88 0.81
CA LEU A 136 7.87 18.31 -0.20
C LEU A 136 7.18 17.29 -1.11
N ASN A 137 6.35 16.41 -0.56
CA ASN A 137 5.59 15.43 -1.32
C ASN A 137 4.42 16.03 -2.13
N HIS A 138 4.04 17.28 -1.82
CA HIS A 138 3.04 18.02 -2.58
C HIS A 138 3.62 18.68 -3.86
N LEU A 139 4.94 18.72 -4.02
CA LEU A 139 5.58 19.14 -5.27
C LEU A 139 5.31 18.09 -6.35
N TYR A 140 4.63 18.48 -7.44
CA TYR A 140 4.22 17.57 -8.49
C TYR A 140 4.49 18.09 -9.90
N GLY A 141 4.58 17.22 -10.87
CA GLY A 141 4.81 17.55 -12.26
C GLY A 141 5.81 16.63 -12.95
N LEU A 142 6.33 17.09 -14.08
CA LEU A 142 7.40 16.47 -14.85
C LEU A 142 8.74 17.11 -14.47
N PHE A 143 9.74 16.27 -14.19
CA PHE A 143 11.07 16.70 -13.77
C PHE A 143 12.14 15.93 -14.58
N GLU A 144 13.22 16.60 -14.94
CA GLU A 144 14.42 15.97 -15.47
C GLU A 144 15.31 15.52 -14.30
N VAL A 145 15.65 14.24 -14.26
CA VAL A 145 16.61 13.65 -13.31
C VAL A 145 18.03 13.88 -13.79
N THR A 146 18.30 13.49 -15.04
CA THR A 146 19.53 13.74 -15.78
C THR A 146 19.19 13.62 -17.26
N ASP A 147 20.15 13.94 -18.17
CA ASP A 147 19.90 13.85 -19.62
C ASP A 147 19.34 12.47 -20.01
N GLY A 148 18.17 12.49 -20.62
CA GLY A 148 17.45 11.30 -21.06
C GLY A 148 16.66 10.55 -19.97
N ILE A 149 16.68 10.97 -18.71
CA ILE A 149 15.90 10.36 -17.62
C ILE A 149 14.99 11.40 -16.98
N TYR A 150 13.69 11.11 -16.96
CA TYR A 150 12.62 12.00 -16.46
C TYR A 150 11.73 11.29 -15.48
N GLN A 151 11.17 12.04 -14.51
CA GLN A 151 10.16 11.53 -13.56
C GLN A 151 8.90 12.37 -13.60
N VAL A 152 7.76 11.71 -13.61
CA VAL A 152 6.49 12.32 -13.22
C VAL A 152 6.29 12.00 -11.73
N ARG A 153 6.28 13.05 -10.90
CA ARG A 153 6.15 12.98 -9.44
C ARG A 153 4.85 13.58 -8.97
N GLY A 154 4.30 13.08 -7.86
CA GLY A 154 3.08 13.61 -7.23
C GLY A 154 1.78 13.26 -7.97
N TYR A 155 1.78 12.36 -8.95
CA TYR A 155 0.61 11.85 -9.66
C TYR A 155 0.06 10.56 -9.02
N ASP A 156 0.88 9.93 -8.21
CA ASP A 156 0.59 8.73 -7.43
C ASP A 156 1.43 8.78 -6.14
N ILE A 157 1.34 7.77 -5.29
CA ILE A 157 2.25 7.61 -4.14
C ILE A 157 3.68 7.36 -4.61
N SER A 158 3.87 6.65 -5.71
CA SER A 158 5.15 6.39 -6.36
C SER A 158 5.37 7.27 -7.59
N ASN A 159 6.62 7.43 -7.98
CA ASN A 159 7.03 8.13 -9.19
C ASN A 159 6.98 7.20 -10.40
N ILE A 160 6.66 7.75 -11.57
CA ILE A 160 6.80 7.04 -12.84
C ILE A 160 8.01 7.63 -13.57
N THR A 161 9.03 6.81 -13.85
CA THR A 161 10.26 7.25 -14.50
C THR A 161 10.30 6.82 -15.96
N PHE A 162 10.75 7.72 -16.82
CA PHE A 162 10.89 7.53 -18.27
C PHE A 162 12.36 7.68 -18.65
N VAL A 163 12.94 6.63 -19.23
CA VAL A 163 14.33 6.61 -19.73
C VAL A 163 14.30 6.57 -21.25
N ARG A 164 14.98 7.52 -21.89
CA ARG A 164 15.05 7.61 -23.35
C ARG A 164 15.87 6.47 -23.91
N SER A 165 15.31 5.76 -24.89
CA SER A 165 16.02 4.73 -25.67
C SER A 165 16.13 5.15 -27.14
N GLU A 166 16.75 4.32 -27.96
CA GLU A 166 17.01 4.63 -29.37
C GLU A 166 15.72 4.82 -30.17
N HIS A 167 14.66 4.01 -29.91
CA HIS A 167 13.42 4.01 -30.67
C HIS A 167 12.18 4.33 -29.81
N GLY A 168 12.37 4.72 -28.54
CA GLY A 168 11.24 5.03 -27.67
C GLY A 168 11.62 5.28 -26.21
N TRP A 169 10.86 4.70 -25.30
CA TRP A 169 10.98 4.92 -23.86
C TRP A 169 10.99 3.60 -23.08
N ILE A 170 11.86 3.51 -22.10
CA ILE A 170 11.80 2.50 -21.04
C ILE A 170 11.11 3.17 -19.85
N ILE A 171 10.11 2.52 -19.28
CA ILE A 171 9.40 3.02 -18.10
C ILE A 171 9.89 2.22 -16.87
N MET A 172 10.26 2.93 -15.80
CA MET A 172 10.59 2.35 -14.51
C MET A 172 9.43 2.58 -13.58
N ASP A 173 8.78 1.50 -13.14
CA ASP A 173 7.54 1.45 -12.38
C ASP A 173 6.31 2.11 -13.06
N CYS A 174 5.11 1.74 -12.60
CA CYS A 174 3.87 2.09 -13.28
C CYS A 174 2.89 2.91 -12.42
N GLY A 175 3.20 3.20 -11.16
CA GLY A 175 2.20 3.72 -10.22
C GLY A 175 1.18 2.67 -9.76
N SER A 176 0.24 3.09 -8.93
CA SER A 176 -0.78 2.21 -8.33
C SER A 176 -1.98 1.97 -9.24
N SER A 177 -2.26 2.88 -10.18
CA SER A 177 -3.56 2.97 -10.86
C SER A 177 -3.44 3.31 -12.33
N LYS A 178 -4.25 2.65 -13.16
CA LYS A 178 -4.36 2.98 -14.58
C LYS A 178 -4.73 4.45 -14.84
N TYR A 179 -5.42 5.10 -13.90
CA TYR A 179 -5.82 6.50 -14.05
C TYR A 179 -4.65 7.46 -13.84
N THR A 180 -3.87 7.23 -12.78
CA THR A 180 -2.68 8.02 -12.46
C THR A 180 -1.58 7.80 -13.48
N ALA A 181 -1.34 6.56 -13.88
CA ALA A 181 -0.35 6.19 -14.90
C ALA A 181 -0.69 6.80 -16.27
N ALA A 182 -1.95 6.73 -16.70
CA ALA A 182 -2.38 7.31 -17.97
C ALA A 182 -2.24 8.84 -18.00
N GLU A 183 -2.55 9.53 -16.89
CA GLU A 183 -2.39 10.99 -16.82
C GLU A 183 -0.92 11.40 -16.73
N ALA A 184 -0.08 10.62 -16.02
CA ALA A 184 1.36 10.82 -16.01
C ALA A 184 1.98 10.64 -17.40
N LEU A 185 1.60 9.59 -18.13
CA LEU A 185 2.05 9.37 -19.50
C LEU A 185 1.58 10.49 -20.43
N LYS A 186 0.36 10.99 -20.25
CA LYS A 186 -0.19 12.11 -21.03
C LYS A 186 0.61 13.40 -20.78
N LEU A 187 0.92 13.74 -19.52
CA LEU A 187 1.80 14.88 -19.19
C LEU A 187 3.16 14.70 -19.86
N PHE A 188 3.77 13.53 -19.68
CA PHE A 188 5.07 13.23 -20.25
C PHE A 188 5.09 13.40 -21.78
N ARG A 189 4.10 12.83 -22.48
CA ARG A 189 4.00 12.92 -23.94
C ARG A 189 3.74 14.33 -24.45
N SER A 190 3.04 15.16 -23.69
CA SER A 190 2.80 16.55 -24.08
C SER A 190 4.10 17.37 -24.20
N GLU A 191 5.12 17.04 -23.43
CA GLU A 191 6.39 17.74 -23.40
C GLU A 191 7.48 17.03 -24.23
N MET A 192 7.55 15.70 -24.13
CA MET A 192 8.61 14.90 -24.74
C MET A 192 8.22 14.29 -26.09
N GLY A 193 6.95 14.41 -26.48
CA GLY A 193 6.39 13.84 -27.71
C GLY A 193 6.00 12.36 -27.58
N ASP A 194 5.25 11.90 -28.55
CA ASP A 194 4.84 10.50 -28.64
C ASP A 194 6.04 9.60 -28.94
N GLY A 195 6.20 8.54 -28.16
CA GLY A 195 7.20 7.50 -28.35
C GLY A 195 6.62 6.14 -27.97
N ARG A 196 7.16 5.09 -28.60
CA ARG A 196 6.81 3.70 -28.24
C ARG A 196 7.31 3.41 -26.84
N ILE A 197 6.55 2.68 -26.04
CA ILE A 197 7.03 2.06 -24.80
C ILE A 197 7.73 0.76 -25.21
N VAL A 198 9.06 0.74 -25.10
CA VAL A 198 9.92 -0.37 -25.52
C VAL A 198 9.96 -1.44 -24.44
N ALA A 199 10.10 -1.01 -23.19
CA ALA A 199 10.10 -1.88 -22.03
C ALA A 199 9.47 -1.18 -20.82
N ILE A 200 8.92 -1.97 -19.92
CA ILE A 200 8.52 -1.57 -18.57
C ILE A 200 9.35 -2.41 -17.60
N VAL A 201 10.09 -1.77 -16.73
CA VAL A 201 10.86 -2.39 -15.67
C VAL A 201 10.13 -2.14 -14.36
N ILE A 202 9.70 -3.19 -13.69
CA ILE A 202 9.02 -3.11 -12.41
C ILE A 202 10.00 -3.51 -11.32
N SER A 203 10.20 -2.61 -10.35
CA SER A 203 11.19 -2.78 -9.28
C SER A 203 10.87 -3.96 -8.37
N HIS A 204 9.61 -4.08 -7.97
CA HIS A 204 9.17 -5.08 -7.00
C HIS A 204 7.65 -5.32 -7.01
N ALA A 205 7.18 -6.19 -6.13
CA ALA A 205 5.85 -6.79 -6.17
C ALA A 205 4.72 -5.99 -5.49
N HIS A 206 4.96 -4.74 -5.06
CA HIS A 206 3.91 -3.92 -4.48
C HIS A 206 3.05 -3.21 -5.53
N VAL A 207 1.79 -2.98 -5.19
CA VAL A 207 0.76 -2.47 -6.11
C VAL A 207 1.12 -1.12 -6.72
N ASP A 208 1.77 -0.25 -5.98
CA ASP A 208 2.15 1.09 -6.41
C ASP A 208 3.32 1.13 -7.40
N HIS A 209 3.88 -0.03 -7.76
CA HIS A 209 4.93 -0.16 -8.78
C HIS A 209 4.45 -0.85 -10.05
N TYR A 210 3.42 -1.72 -9.96
CA TYR A 210 2.89 -2.43 -11.12
C TYR A 210 1.42 -2.12 -11.45
N GLY A 211 0.65 -1.63 -10.47
CA GLY A 211 -0.82 -1.55 -10.56
C GLY A 211 -1.34 -0.61 -11.63
N GLY A 212 -0.54 0.35 -12.06
CA GLY A 212 -0.87 1.32 -13.11
C GLY A 212 -0.61 0.84 -14.54
N ILE A 213 -0.05 -0.36 -14.74
CA ILE A 213 0.43 -0.84 -16.05
C ILE A 213 -0.61 -0.75 -17.17
N GLU A 214 -1.90 -1.01 -16.87
CA GLU A 214 -3.00 -0.89 -17.85
C GLU A 214 -3.30 0.57 -18.28
N GLY A 215 -2.71 1.56 -17.60
CA GLY A 215 -2.73 2.96 -18.01
C GLY A 215 -1.64 3.32 -19.01
N LEU A 216 -0.64 2.46 -19.17
CA LEU A 216 0.52 2.65 -20.03
C LEU A 216 0.44 1.82 -21.31
N ILE A 217 0.03 0.56 -21.20
CA ILE A 217 -0.09 -0.41 -22.31
C ILE A 217 -1.33 -1.27 -22.13
N THR A 218 -1.72 -1.96 -23.20
CA THR A 218 -2.74 -3.04 -23.15
C THR A 218 -2.07 -4.40 -23.09
N PRO A 219 -2.78 -5.48 -22.67
CA PRO A 219 -2.22 -6.84 -22.70
C PRO A 219 -1.71 -7.28 -24.08
N GLU A 220 -2.34 -6.78 -25.15
CA GLU A 220 -1.94 -7.08 -26.52
C GLU A 220 -0.63 -6.41 -26.93
N ASP A 221 -0.18 -5.37 -26.22
CA ASP A 221 1.08 -4.69 -26.47
C ASP A 221 2.27 -5.44 -25.83
N ALA A 222 2.03 -6.32 -24.88
CA ALA A 222 3.08 -7.11 -24.22
C ALA A 222 3.78 -8.07 -25.21
N ALA A 223 5.09 -8.23 -25.04
CA ALA A 223 5.89 -9.14 -25.83
C ALA A 223 5.58 -10.61 -25.50
N ASP A 224 5.98 -11.51 -26.39
CA ASP A 224 5.87 -12.94 -26.17
C ASP A 224 6.93 -13.42 -25.16
N SER A 225 6.51 -13.89 -24.01
CA SER A 225 7.38 -14.36 -22.91
C SER A 225 8.23 -15.61 -23.27
N SER A 226 7.89 -16.28 -24.36
CA SER A 226 8.70 -17.42 -24.83
C SER A 226 9.97 -16.99 -25.58
N LEU A 227 10.08 -15.71 -25.95
CA LEU A 227 11.23 -15.16 -26.67
C LEU A 227 12.32 -14.67 -25.70
N PRO A 228 13.60 -14.73 -26.08
CA PRO A 228 14.68 -14.03 -25.38
C PRO A 228 14.42 -12.51 -25.32
N LEU A 229 14.99 -11.82 -24.33
CA LEU A 229 14.72 -10.39 -24.09
C LEU A 229 15.05 -9.51 -25.32
N ASP A 230 16.17 -9.77 -25.98
CA ASP A 230 16.57 -9.04 -27.19
C ASP A 230 15.58 -9.22 -28.35
N GLU A 231 15.03 -10.42 -28.54
CA GLU A 231 13.99 -10.69 -29.51
C GLU A 231 12.66 -10.03 -29.12
N GLN A 232 12.31 -10.01 -27.83
CA GLN A 232 11.15 -9.29 -27.33
C GLN A 232 11.23 -7.80 -27.68
N ILE A 233 12.37 -7.14 -27.41
CA ILE A 233 12.62 -5.72 -27.71
C ILE A 233 12.54 -5.46 -29.22
N ALA A 234 13.15 -6.33 -30.03
CA ALA A 234 13.13 -6.24 -31.49
C ALA A 234 11.76 -6.50 -32.12
N SER A 235 10.86 -7.18 -31.43
CA SER A 235 9.53 -7.55 -31.94
C SER A 235 8.59 -6.36 -32.22
N GLY A 236 8.90 -5.18 -31.66
CA GLY A 236 8.01 -4.02 -31.69
C GLY A 236 6.93 -4.03 -30.60
N LYS A 237 6.95 -5.03 -29.71
CA LYS A 237 6.12 -5.14 -28.51
C LYS A 237 6.85 -4.62 -27.28
N THR A 238 6.15 -4.50 -26.14
CA THR A 238 6.72 -4.02 -24.88
C THR A 238 7.21 -5.19 -24.04
N ALA A 239 8.49 -5.23 -23.71
CA ALA A 239 9.02 -6.17 -22.72
C ALA A 239 8.64 -5.73 -21.30
N ILE A 240 8.13 -6.65 -20.47
CA ILE A 240 7.81 -6.39 -19.06
C ILE A 240 8.83 -7.16 -18.22
N ILE A 241 9.78 -6.40 -17.65
CA ILE A 241 10.96 -6.93 -16.95
C ILE A 241 10.74 -6.80 -15.44
N VAL A 242 10.90 -7.91 -14.72
CA VAL A 242 10.67 -7.95 -13.27
C VAL A 242 11.79 -8.72 -12.54
N PRO A 243 11.95 -8.52 -11.21
CA PRO A 243 12.87 -9.32 -10.41
C PRO A 243 12.37 -10.78 -10.27
N LYS A 244 13.29 -11.66 -9.95
CA LYS A 244 13.00 -13.08 -9.69
C LYS A 244 11.99 -13.27 -8.58
N GLY A 245 10.95 -14.07 -8.85
CA GLY A 245 9.91 -14.38 -7.87
C GLY A 245 8.82 -13.31 -7.74
N PHE A 246 8.80 -12.32 -8.64
CA PHE A 246 7.83 -11.23 -8.63
C PHE A 246 6.39 -11.71 -8.60
N THR A 247 6.01 -12.60 -9.52
CA THR A 247 4.62 -13.07 -9.62
C THR A 247 4.15 -13.78 -8.35
N ASP A 248 5.00 -14.63 -7.78
CA ASP A 248 4.71 -15.34 -6.52
C ASP A 248 4.51 -14.35 -5.35
N ALA A 249 5.36 -13.34 -5.24
CA ALA A 249 5.24 -12.29 -4.22
C ALA A 249 3.94 -11.48 -4.39
N VAL A 250 3.59 -11.05 -5.62
CA VAL A 250 2.33 -10.35 -5.93
C VAL A 250 1.13 -11.16 -5.45
N MET A 251 1.12 -12.48 -5.75
CA MET A 251 -0.03 -13.34 -5.41
C MET A 251 -0.17 -13.56 -3.91
N LYS A 252 0.93 -13.83 -3.22
CA LYS A 252 0.92 -14.07 -1.76
C LYS A 252 0.42 -12.86 -0.99
N GLU A 253 0.91 -11.68 -1.30
CA GLU A 253 0.53 -10.47 -0.57
C GLU A 253 -0.89 -9.99 -0.88
N ASN A 254 -1.30 -10.00 -2.14
CA ASN A 254 -2.53 -9.33 -2.55
C ASN A 254 -3.76 -10.26 -2.60
N VAL A 255 -3.55 -11.59 -2.61
CA VAL A 255 -4.63 -12.56 -2.77
C VAL A 255 -4.92 -13.30 -1.46
N PHE A 256 -3.93 -13.96 -0.86
CA PHE A 256 -4.16 -14.88 0.27
C PHE A 256 -4.72 -14.21 1.50
N VAL A 257 -4.25 -13.02 1.83
CA VAL A 257 -4.71 -12.21 2.98
C VAL A 257 -5.27 -10.85 2.54
N GLY A 258 -5.66 -10.72 1.29
CA GLY A 258 -6.01 -9.45 0.64
C GLY A 258 -7.12 -8.66 1.35
N THR A 259 -8.13 -9.31 1.92
CA THR A 259 -9.19 -8.64 2.69
C THR A 259 -8.63 -8.01 3.96
N ALA A 260 -7.84 -8.75 4.73
CA ALA A 260 -7.25 -8.24 5.96
C ALA A 260 -6.24 -7.12 5.67
N MET A 261 -5.38 -7.29 4.67
CA MET A 261 -4.43 -6.25 4.26
C MET A 261 -5.14 -4.97 3.80
N LYS A 262 -6.19 -5.09 3.00
CA LYS A 262 -6.97 -3.93 2.55
C LYS A 262 -7.66 -3.21 3.71
N ARG A 263 -8.23 -3.94 4.66
CA ARG A 263 -8.83 -3.34 5.86
C ARG A 263 -7.79 -2.59 6.69
N ARG A 264 -6.63 -3.19 6.91
CA ARG A 264 -5.52 -2.58 7.69
C ARG A 264 -4.86 -1.43 6.93
N ALA A 265 -4.88 -1.44 5.60
CA ALA A 265 -4.39 -0.35 4.77
C ALA A 265 -5.19 0.96 5.00
N PHE A 266 -6.48 0.91 5.39
CA PHE A 266 -7.22 2.11 5.77
C PHE A 266 -6.59 2.84 6.95
N PHE A 267 -6.06 2.08 7.91
CA PHE A 267 -5.32 2.65 9.04
C PHE A 267 -3.97 3.22 8.61
N GLN A 268 -3.22 2.51 7.78
CA GLN A 268 -1.89 2.96 7.36
C GLN A 268 -1.93 4.21 6.49
N TYR A 269 -2.85 4.26 5.51
CA TYR A 269 -2.91 5.34 4.53
C TYR A 269 -3.93 6.44 4.88
N GLY A 270 -4.68 6.27 5.95
CA GLY A 270 -5.69 7.24 6.36
C GLY A 270 -6.79 7.47 5.34
N SER A 271 -7.12 6.45 4.52
CA SER A 271 -8.02 6.60 3.37
C SER A 271 -9.43 7.06 3.74
N MET A 272 -9.81 6.91 5.00
CA MET A 272 -11.12 7.28 5.54
C MET A 272 -11.12 8.64 6.25
N LEU A 273 -9.95 9.27 6.40
CA LEU A 273 -9.82 10.58 7.05
C LEU A 273 -10.06 11.70 6.02
N PRO A 274 -10.63 12.83 6.44
CA PRO A 274 -10.68 14.03 5.61
C PRO A 274 -9.26 14.57 5.37
N TYR A 275 -9.08 15.28 4.27
CA TYR A 275 -7.87 16.06 4.04
C TYR A 275 -7.83 17.26 5.00
N GLY A 276 -6.68 17.58 5.56
CA GLY A 276 -6.54 18.76 6.42
C GLY A 276 -5.62 18.57 7.61
N GLU A 277 -5.45 19.63 8.36
CA GLU A 277 -4.51 19.75 9.47
C GLU A 277 -4.73 18.73 10.59
N GLN A 278 -5.97 18.37 10.87
CA GLN A 278 -6.35 17.37 11.85
C GLN A 278 -6.56 15.98 11.24
N GLY A 279 -6.55 15.88 9.90
CA GLY A 279 -6.80 14.65 9.15
C GLY A 279 -5.56 14.11 8.46
N ARG A 280 -5.77 13.72 7.18
CA ARG A 280 -4.77 13.09 6.34
C ARG A 280 -3.70 14.10 5.90
N LEU A 281 -2.45 13.70 6.11
CA LEU A 281 -1.24 14.33 5.58
C LEU A 281 -0.53 13.32 4.66
N SER A 282 0.80 13.44 4.50
CA SER A 282 1.57 12.43 3.77
C SER A 282 1.71 11.14 4.57
N VAL A 283 2.12 10.08 3.88
CA VAL A 283 2.58 8.82 4.50
C VAL A 283 4.11 8.69 4.47
N GLY A 284 4.82 9.79 4.17
CA GLY A 284 6.28 9.85 4.14
C GLY A 284 6.88 9.60 2.76
N ILE A 285 6.52 8.51 2.11
CA ILE A 285 6.96 8.13 0.76
C ILE A 285 6.10 8.78 -0.35
N GLY A 286 5.06 9.50 0.00
CA GLY A 286 4.13 10.17 -0.89
C GLY A 286 2.91 10.65 -0.11
N LEU A 287 1.93 11.27 -0.77
CA LEU A 287 0.77 11.85 -0.08
C LEU A 287 -0.21 10.79 0.43
N THR A 288 -0.60 9.85 -0.41
CA THR A 288 -1.54 8.77 -0.05
C THR A 288 -1.51 7.67 -1.13
N ALA A 289 -2.05 6.49 -0.83
CA ALA A 289 -2.15 5.40 -1.80
C ALA A 289 -3.47 5.45 -2.58
N VAL A 290 -3.42 5.21 -3.88
CA VAL A 290 -4.58 4.98 -4.74
C VAL A 290 -5.06 3.54 -4.60
N GLN A 291 -6.37 3.34 -4.40
CA GLN A 291 -6.94 2.00 -4.13
C GLN A 291 -7.91 1.53 -5.23
N THR A 292 -7.92 2.20 -6.38
CA THR A 292 -8.84 1.89 -7.48
C THR A 292 -8.14 1.95 -8.82
N GLY A 293 -8.60 1.16 -9.78
CA GLY A 293 -7.98 1.09 -11.11
C GLY A 293 -6.67 0.31 -11.14
N VAL A 294 -6.47 -0.61 -10.20
CA VAL A 294 -5.32 -1.53 -10.18
C VAL A 294 -5.46 -2.53 -11.31
N GLY A 295 -4.44 -2.61 -12.15
CA GLY A 295 -4.30 -3.57 -13.24
C GLY A 295 -3.16 -4.55 -13.01
N TYR A 296 -3.12 -5.59 -13.84
CA TYR A 296 -2.01 -6.54 -13.89
C TYR A 296 -1.86 -7.10 -15.31
N ILE A 297 -0.66 -7.00 -15.85
CA ILE A 297 -0.25 -7.69 -17.07
C ILE A 297 0.91 -8.60 -16.70
N ALA A 298 0.85 -9.87 -17.12
CA ALA A 298 1.86 -10.85 -16.79
C ALA A 298 3.26 -10.41 -17.29
N PRO A 299 4.31 -10.53 -16.47
CA PRO A 299 5.69 -10.24 -16.91
C PRO A 299 6.09 -11.10 -18.10
N THR A 300 6.95 -10.54 -18.95
CA THR A 300 7.48 -11.26 -20.12
C THR A 300 8.92 -11.70 -19.93
N PHE A 301 9.65 -11.10 -18.97
CA PHE A 301 11.01 -11.45 -18.66
C PHE A 301 11.30 -11.29 -17.16
N GLU A 302 11.86 -12.34 -16.56
CA GLU A 302 12.29 -12.34 -15.16
C GLU A 302 13.83 -12.29 -15.10
N VAL A 303 14.38 -11.30 -14.37
CA VAL A 303 15.81 -11.20 -14.11
C VAL A 303 16.19 -12.23 -13.05
N ALA A 304 16.86 -13.32 -13.45
CA ALA A 304 17.17 -14.43 -12.55
C ALA A 304 18.50 -14.32 -11.83
N ASP A 305 19.50 -13.69 -12.46
CA ASP A 305 20.85 -13.54 -11.93
C ASP A 305 20.92 -12.43 -10.87
N SER A 306 21.79 -12.59 -9.88
CA SER A 306 21.97 -11.59 -8.81
C SER A 306 22.41 -10.22 -9.34
N ILE A 307 23.28 -10.22 -10.35
CA ILE A 307 23.66 -9.05 -11.15
C ILE A 307 23.47 -9.43 -12.61
N TYR A 308 22.69 -8.63 -13.33
CA TYR A 308 22.37 -8.86 -14.73
C TYR A 308 22.57 -7.60 -15.56
N GLU A 309 23.52 -7.64 -16.48
CA GLU A 309 23.76 -6.55 -17.42
C GLU A 309 23.10 -6.87 -18.76
N THR A 310 22.40 -5.91 -19.33
CA THR A 310 21.75 -6.05 -20.64
C THR A 310 21.66 -4.70 -21.35
N THR A 311 21.35 -4.74 -22.64
CA THR A 311 21.04 -3.55 -23.44
C THR A 311 19.57 -3.58 -23.84
N ILE A 312 18.82 -2.54 -23.47
CA ILE A 312 17.42 -2.36 -23.81
C ILE A 312 17.31 -1.22 -24.81
N ASP A 313 17.08 -1.54 -26.08
CA ASP A 313 16.93 -0.57 -27.16
C ASP A 313 18.03 0.55 -27.14
N GLY A 314 19.30 0.13 -27.09
CA GLY A 314 20.45 1.01 -27.07
C GLY A 314 20.86 1.53 -25.68
N VAL A 315 20.07 1.30 -24.63
CA VAL A 315 20.39 1.71 -23.25
C VAL A 315 20.99 0.55 -22.47
N THR A 316 22.22 0.72 -21.96
CA THR A 316 22.82 -0.25 -21.04
C THR A 316 22.17 -0.13 -19.67
N ALA A 317 21.68 -1.24 -19.13
CA ALA A 317 21.11 -1.35 -17.79
C ALA A 317 21.75 -2.50 -17.02
N ILE A 318 22.14 -2.25 -15.78
CA ILE A 318 22.69 -3.25 -14.85
C ILE A 318 21.74 -3.40 -13.69
N PHE A 319 21.11 -4.56 -13.57
CA PHE A 319 20.18 -4.90 -12.50
C PHE A 319 20.93 -5.56 -11.34
N GLN A 320 20.65 -5.14 -10.12
CA GLN A 320 21.08 -5.77 -8.88
C GLN A 320 19.85 -6.33 -8.16
N GLN A 321 19.74 -7.65 -8.01
CA GLN A 321 18.70 -8.26 -7.21
C GLN A 321 18.90 -7.99 -5.72
N THR A 322 17.83 -7.60 -5.02
CA THR A 322 17.86 -7.25 -3.59
C THR A 322 16.74 -7.96 -2.81
N PRO A 323 16.60 -9.28 -2.94
CA PRO A 323 15.48 -10.00 -2.36
C PRO A 323 15.41 -9.88 -0.84
N GLY A 324 14.18 -9.73 -0.32
CA GLY A 324 13.92 -9.65 1.13
C GLY A 324 14.26 -8.30 1.75
N THR A 325 14.48 -7.27 0.93
CA THR A 325 14.59 -5.87 1.36
C THR A 325 13.19 -5.27 1.51
N GLU A 326 12.78 -4.32 0.69
CA GLU A 326 11.44 -3.74 0.73
C GLU A 326 10.36 -4.78 0.36
N SER A 327 10.70 -5.68 -0.57
CA SER A 327 9.85 -6.79 -1.02
C SER A 327 10.63 -8.11 -1.06
N PRO A 328 9.95 -9.27 -1.01
CA PRO A 328 10.60 -10.56 -1.26
C PRO A 328 11.31 -10.64 -2.61
N ALA A 329 10.78 -9.92 -3.60
CA ALA A 329 11.34 -9.81 -4.96
C ALA A 329 11.51 -8.33 -5.31
N GLU A 330 12.75 -7.86 -5.32
CA GLU A 330 13.09 -6.47 -5.62
C GLU A 330 14.44 -6.39 -6.35
N MET A 331 14.63 -5.33 -7.15
CA MET A 331 15.89 -5.04 -7.85
C MET A 331 16.14 -3.54 -8.00
N ASN A 332 17.41 -3.15 -7.83
CA ASN A 332 17.96 -1.84 -8.22
C ASN A 332 18.39 -1.86 -9.68
N THR A 333 18.55 -0.68 -10.30
CA THR A 333 19.03 -0.55 -11.69
C THR A 333 20.06 0.57 -11.81
N TYR A 334 21.19 0.29 -12.43
CA TYR A 334 22.19 1.29 -12.76
C TYR A 334 22.28 1.52 -14.27
N PHE A 335 22.31 2.79 -14.67
CA PHE A 335 22.49 3.24 -16.06
C PHE A 335 23.89 3.84 -16.21
N PRO A 336 24.89 3.06 -16.67
CA PRO A 336 26.29 3.50 -16.68
C PRO A 336 26.55 4.70 -17.59
N ASP A 337 25.87 4.82 -18.72
CA ASP A 337 26.05 5.91 -19.67
C ASP A 337 25.59 7.26 -19.08
N SER A 338 24.57 7.26 -18.24
CA SER A 338 24.04 8.42 -17.53
C SER A 338 24.58 8.55 -16.11
N LYS A 339 25.38 7.58 -15.62
CA LYS A 339 25.86 7.46 -14.23
C LYS A 339 24.73 7.59 -13.20
N ALA A 340 23.57 7.06 -13.54
CA ALA A 340 22.32 7.20 -12.78
C ALA A 340 21.99 5.88 -12.10
N LEU A 341 21.84 5.93 -10.77
CA LEU A 341 21.52 4.77 -9.94
C LEU A 341 20.09 4.86 -9.44
N TRP A 342 19.24 3.99 -9.95
CA TRP A 342 17.88 3.84 -9.47
C TRP A 342 17.82 2.79 -8.37
N MET A 343 17.51 3.23 -7.16
CA MET A 343 17.51 2.40 -5.96
C MET A 343 16.12 1.82 -5.64
N ALA A 344 15.21 1.80 -6.60
CA ALA A 344 13.85 1.28 -6.42
C ALA A 344 13.18 1.87 -5.18
N GLU A 345 12.86 1.07 -4.17
CA GLU A 345 12.42 1.54 -2.86
C GLU A 345 13.44 1.25 -1.73
N ASN A 346 14.60 0.67 -2.07
CA ASN A 346 15.69 0.41 -1.12
C ASN A 346 16.24 1.68 -0.47
N CYS A 347 16.12 2.84 -1.14
CA CYS A 347 16.55 4.14 -0.66
C CYS A 347 15.49 5.19 -0.99
N SER A 348 14.37 5.18 -0.28
CA SER A 348 13.39 6.29 -0.32
C SER A 348 13.85 7.43 0.60
N GLY A 349 13.35 8.65 0.39
CA GLY A 349 13.70 9.85 1.18
C GLY A 349 13.18 9.84 2.62
N THR A 350 13.14 8.67 3.25
CA THR A 350 12.67 8.44 4.62
C THR A 350 13.21 7.11 5.14
N MET A 351 13.22 6.93 6.47
CA MET A 351 13.34 5.59 7.05
C MET A 351 12.15 4.74 6.61
N HIS A 352 12.40 3.67 5.88
CA HIS A 352 11.34 2.73 5.50
C HIS A 352 10.98 1.80 6.66
N ASN A 353 9.76 1.26 6.65
CA ASN A 353 9.37 0.27 7.64
C ASN A 353 9.92 -1.12 7.26
N LEU A 354 10.39 -1.87 8.27
CA LEU A 354 10.82 -3.27 8.13
C LEU A 354 9.64 -4.25 8.27
N TYR A 355 8.50 -3.75 8.66
CA TYR A 355 7.21 -4.43 8.72
C TYR A 355 6.12 -3.37 8.52
N THR A 356 5.30 -3.53 7.50
CA THR A 356 4.26 -2.55 7.20
C THR A 356 3.01 -2.76 8.06
N LEU A 357 2.34 -1.69 8.48
CA LEU A 357 1.15 -1.76 9.34
C LEU A 357 0.00 -2.55 8.69
N ARG A 358 -0.13 -2.51 7.36
CA ARG A 358 -1.13 -3.30 6.64
C ARG A 358 -0.91 -4.81 6.76
N GLY A 359 0.34 -5.24 6.93
CA GLY A 359 0.79 -6.61 6.95
C GLY A 359 1.71 -6.92 5.75
N ALA A 360 2.79 -7.62 6.02
CA ALA A 360 3.74 -8.15 5.04
C ALA A 360 4.66 -9.16 5.73
N GLU A 361 5.47 -9.88 4.96
CA GLU A 361 6.62 -10.60 5.52
C GLU A 361 7.60 -9.60 6.15
N VAL A 362 8.25 -10.01 7.24
CA VAL A 362 9.24 -9.15 7.92
C VAL A 362 10.50 -9.06 7.07
N ARG A 363 10.88 -7.85 6.72
CA ARG A 363 12.02 -7.50 5.86
C ARG A 363 13.35 -7.74 6.56
N ASP A 364 14.42 -7.94 5.77
CA ASP A 364 15.77 -8.19 6.29
C ASP A 364 16.58 -6.90 6.38
N ALA A 365 16.60 -6.27 7.55
CA ALA A 365 17.37 -5.04 7.78
C ALA A 365 18.87 -5.19 7.49
N ASN A 366 19.47 -6.35 7.82
CA ASN A 366 20.87 -6.60 7.55
C ASN A 366 21.12 -6.84 6.05
N GLY A 367 20.24 -7.59 5.39
CA GLY A 367 20.25 -7.76 3.95
C GLY A 367 20.10 -6.42 3.23
N TRP A 368 19.18 -5.59 3.69
CA TRP A 368 18.92 -4.25 3.16
C TRP A 368 20.17 -3.37 3.20
N ALA A 369 20.79 -3.23 4.38
CA ALA A 369 22.05 -2.49 4.54
C ALA A 369 23.18 -3.04 3.64
N ARG A 370 23.28 -4.38 3.53
CA ARG A 370 24.26 -5.04 2.69
C ARG A 370 24.06 -4.74 1.21
N TYR A 371 22.83 -4.80 0.68
CA TYR A 371 22.56 -4.53 -0.72
C TYR A 371 22.82 -3.06 -1.10
N ILE A 372 22.56 -2.12 -0.18
CA ILE A 372 22.91 -0.71 -0.40
C ILE A 372 24.43 -0.54 -0.46
N THR A 373 25.20 -1.13 0.45
CA THR A 373 26.67 -1.06 0.43
C THR A 373 27.28 -1.83 -0.74
N GLU A 374 26.62 -2.88 -1.20
CA GLU A 374 27.00 -3.58 -2.44
C GLU A 374 26.78 -2.69 -3.66
N ALA A 375 25.66 -1.97 -3.76
CA ALA A 375 25.39 -1.01 -4.82
C ALA A 375 26.44 0.10 -4.87
N GLN A 376 26.89 0.65 -3.73
CA GLN A 376 28.00 1.62 -3.66
C GLN A 376 29.29 1.05 -4.25
N SER A 377 29.57 -0.23 -4.00
CA SER A 377 30.78 -0.90 -4.47
C SER A 377 30.71 -1.26 -5.95
N LEU A 378 29.54 -1.65 -6.45
CA LEU A 378 29.30 -2.02 -7.84
C LEU A 378 29.26 -0.78 -8.76
N PHE A 379 28.70 0.32 -8.26
CA PHE A 379 28.42 1.52 -9.05
C PHE A 379 29.11 2.78 -8.50
N PRO A 380 30.45 2.75 -8.32
CA PRO A 380 31.21 3.82 -7.65
C PRO A 380 31.21 5.14 -8.43
N ASP A 381 30.79 5.12 -9.69
CA ASP A 381 30.76 6.30 -10.55
C ASP A 381 29.36 6.93 -10.66
N ALA A 382 28.41 6.48 -9.86
CA ALA A 382 27.08 7.10 -9.81
C ALA A 382 27.18 8.59 -9.42
N GLU A 383 26.57 9.46 -10.22
CA GLU A 383 26.51 10.91 -10.04
C GLU A 383 25.12 11.40 -9.65
N VAL A 384 24.11 10.55 -9.80
CA VAL A 384 22.75 10.78 -9.32
C VAL A 384 22.17 9.46 -8.76
N VAL A 385 21.55 9.54 -7.60
CA VAL A 385 20.68 8.50 -7.04
C VAL A 385 19.25 8.98 -7.09
N PHE A 386 18.35 8.11 -7.57
CA PHE A 386 16.94 8.37 -7.66
C PHE A 386 16.13 7.10 -7.37
N GLN A 387 14.86 7.24 -7.10
CA GLN A 387 14.07 6.16 -6.55
C GLN A 387 12.60 6.27 -6.98
N ALA A 388 11.83 5.24 -6.62
CA ALA A 388 10.41 5.13 -6.92
C ALA A 388 9.53 6.08 -6.08
N HIS A 389 10.05 6.66 -5.00
CA HIS A 389 9.37 7.61 -4.14
C HIS A 389 10.24 8.83 -3.87
N ASN A 390 9.61 9.96 -3.46
CA ASN A 390 10.27 11.21 -3.13
C ASN A 390 11.08 11.78 -4.32
N TRP A 391 12.30 12.30 -4.13
CA TRP A 391 13.09 13.04 -5.11
C TRP A 391 14.55 12.58 -5.17
N PRO A 392 15.24 12.80 -6.29
CA PRO A 392 16.63 12.41 -6.46
C PRO A 392 17.61 13.25 -5.65
N HIS A 393 18.86 12.70 -5.52
CA HIS A 393 20.03 13.41 -4.98
C HIS A 393 21.19 13.35 -5.96
N TRP A 394 21.91 14.46 -6.14
CA TRP A 394 22.93 14.63 -7.16
C TRP A 394 24.30 14.98 -6.58
N GLY A 395 25.33 14.50 -7.25
CA GLY A 395 26.73 14.65 -6.90
C GLY A 395 27.30 13.38 -6.30
N LYS A 396 28.47 12.97 -6.75
CA LYS A 396 29.10 11.69 -6.36
C LYS A 396 29.27 11.57 -4.83
N GLU A 397 29.70 12.63 -4.18
CA GLU A 397 29.88 12.69 -2.73
C GLU A 397 28.52 12.58 -2.01
N THR A 398 27.52 13.33 -2.48
CA THR A 398 26.15 13.32 -1.93
C THR A 398 25.48 11.94 -2.12
N VAL A 399 25.63 11.34 -3.30
CA VAL A 399 25.16 9.96 -3.57
C VAL A 399 25.77 8.97 -2.59
N ASN A 400 27.10 9.05 -2.39
CA ASN A 400 27.79 8.17 -1.47
C ASN A 400 27.34 8.38 -0.01
N GLU A 401 27.17 9.62 0.41
CA GLU A 401 26.66 9.96 1.75
C GLU A 401 25.22 9.47 1.96
N TYR A 402 24.34 9.74 0.99
CA TYR A 402 22.94 9.31 0.99
C TYR A 402 22.83 7.79 1.17
N LEU A 403 23.55 7.01 0.38
CA LEU A 403 23.56 5.55 0.48
C LEU A 403 24.18 5.08 1.80
N THR A 404 25.25 5.72 2.26
CA THR A 404 25.91 5.38 3.55
C THR A 404 24.98 5.59 4.73
N ASN A 405 24.33 6.75 4.82
CA ASN A 405 23.41 7.07 5.91
C ASN A 405 22.20 6.13 5.90
N THR A 406 21.65 5.84 4.73
CA THR A 406 20.53 4.91 4.60
C THR A 406 20.90 3.48 5.01
N ALA A 407 22.05 2.97 4.57
CA ALA A 407 22.56 1.67 5.00
C ALA A 407 22.83 1.62 6.52
N ALA A 408 23.41 2.70 7.05
CA ALA A 408 23.76 2.80 8.47
C ALA A 408 22.54 2.69 9.40
N ILE A 409 21.39 3.28 9.02
CA ILE A 409 20.16 3.18 9.82
C ILE A 409 19.71 1.73 9.94
N TYR A 410 19.56 1.02 8.83
CA TYR A 410 19.10 -0.37 8.84
C TYR A 410 20.08 -1.28 9.57
N LYS A 411 21.39 -1.06 9.36
CA LYS A 411 22.44 -1.79 10.07
C LYS A 411 22.39 -1.54 11.57
N PHE A 412 22.24 -0.29 11.99
CA PHE A 412 22.08 0.09 13.40
C PHE A 412 20.87 -0.58 14.02
N ILE A 413 19.71 -0.48 13.39
CA ILE A 413 18.46 -1.08 13.89
C ILE A 413 18.62 -2.59 14.07
N HIS A 414 19.19 -3.26 13.07
CA HIS A 414 19.45 -4.69 13.14
C HIS A 414 20.40 -5.05 14.29
N ASP A 415 21.59 -4.49 14.30
CA ASP A 415 22.66 -4.90 15.22
C ASP A 415 22.31 -4.58 16.67
N GLN A 416 21.77 -3.40 16.94
CA GLN A 416 21.40 -2.99 18.29
C GLN A 416 20.20 -3.79 18.81
N THR A 417 19.24 -4.10 17.95
CA THR A 417 18.12 -4.97 18.36
C THR A 417 18.63 -6.35 18.75
N LEU A 418 19.52 -6.96 17.96
CA LEU A 418 20.08 -8.28 18.29
C LEU A 418 20.97 -8.24 19.55
N LEU A 419 21.70 -7.14 19.78
CA LEU A 419 22.45 -6.95 21.01
C LEU A 419 21.52 -7.05 22.22
N TYR A 420 20.46 -6.26 22.25
CA TYR A 420 19.51 -6.26 23.37
C TYR A 420 18.69 -7.55 23.49
N ILE A 421 18.36 -8.24 22.38
CA ILE A 421 17.78 -9.59 22.42
C ILE A 421 18.71 -10.54 23.20
N ASN A 422 20.02 -10.51 22.92
CA ASN A 422 20.98 -11.35 23.59
C ASN A 422 21.21 -10.95 25.06
N GLU A 423 20.86 -9.73 25.44
CA GLU A 423 20.83 -9.29 26.86
C GLU A 423 19.52 -9.68 27.58
N GLY A 424 18.53 -10.25 26.83
CA GLY A 424 17.29 -10.79 27.40
C GLY A 424 16.10 -9.84 27.40
N TYR A 425 16.17 -8.70 26.68
CA TYR A 425 15.06 -7.75 26.58
C TYR A 425 14.01 -8.18 25.57
N THR A 426 12.76 -7.86 25.87
CA THR A 426 11.61 -8.07 24.98
C THR A 426 11.53 -6.98 23.90
N SER A 427 10.75 -7.21 22.84
CA SER A 427 10.58 -6.26 21.74
C SER A 427 10.09 -4.87 22.21
N THR A 428 9.21 -4.83 23.20
CA THR A 428 8.66 -3.58 23.75
C THR A 428 9.69 -2.81 24.57
N GLU A 429 10.47 -3.52 25.38
CA GLU A 429 11.57 -2.93 26.18
C GLU A 429 12.64 -2.35 25.26
N ILE A 430 13.12 -3.12 24.27
CA ILE A 430 14.12 -2.64 23.30
C ILE A 430 13.60 -1.39 22.58
N ALA A 431 12.37 -1.41 22.09
CA ALA A 431 11.76 -0.27 21.40
C ALA A 431 11.65 0.99 22.28
N SER A 432 11.61 0.84 23.60
CA SER A 432 11.60 1.96 24.55
C SER A 432 12.98 2.53 24.84
N MET A 433 14.02 1.68 24.79
CA MET A 433 15.39 2.03 25.17
C MET A 433 16.25 2.55 24.01
N ILE A 434 16.09 1.97 22.84
CA ILE A 434 16.94 2.25 21.67
C ILE A 434 16.81 3.71 21.20
N ARG A 435 17.93 4.31 20.81
CA ARG A 435 18.00 5.64 20.21
C ARG A 435 18.98 5.61 19.05
N LEU A 436 18.63 6.28 17.95
CA LEU A 436 19.57 6.48 16.85
C LEU A 436 20.76 7.37 17.31
N PRO A 437 21.95 7.17 16.75
CA PRO A 437 22.99 8.19 16.83
C PRO A 437 22.47 9.54 16.36
N GLU A 438 22.80 10.62 17.09
CA GLU A 438 22.24 11.97 16.86
C GLU A 438 22.49 12.45 15.42
N GLU A 439 23.67 12.16 14.86
CA GLU A 439 24.05 12.55 13.51
C GLU A 439 23.16 11.87 12.44
N LEU A 440 22.75 10.61 12.66
CA LEU A 440 21.81 9.90 11.77
C LEU A 440 20.37 10.35 12.02
N GLU A 441 20.04 10.67 13.27
CA GLU A 441 18.67 11.08 13.62
C GLU A 441 18.32 12.45 13.04
N LYS A 442 19.31 13.31 12.77
CA LYS A 442 19.11 14.66 12.21
C LYS A 442 19.06 14.73 10.68
N VAL A 443 19.37 13.67 9.99
CA VAL A 443 19.36 13.62 8.51
C VAL A 443 17.93 13.61 7.98
N TRP A 444 17.57 14.59 7.14
CA TRP A 444 16.21 14.77 6.66
C TRP A 444 15.68 13.56 5.86
N TYR A 445 16.46 12.99 4.93
CA TYR A 445 16.07 11.85 4.10
C TYR A 445 16.10 10.50 4.83
N THR A 446 16.39 10.49 6.12
CA THR A 446 16.34 9.29 6.97
C THR A 446 15.39 9.44 8.16
N ARG A 447 14.61 10.53 8.18
CA ARG A 447 13.60 10.74 9.23
C ARG A 447 12.49 9.68 9.19
N GLN A 448 11.76 9.57 10.29
CA GLN A 448 10.82 8.50 10.56
C GLN A 448 9.43 8.77 9.96
N TYR A 449 9.36 9.24 8.70
CA TYR A 449 8.08 9.63 8.09
C TYR A 449 7.19 8.44 7.73
N TYR A 450 7.77 7.29 7.35
CA TYR A 450 7.05 6.07 6.98
C TYR A 450 7.26 4.94 7.99
N GLY A 451 8.49 4.42 8.12
CA GLY A 451 8.89 3.56 9.21
C GLY A 451 9.24 4.37 10.46
N THR A 452 9.28 3.71 11.62
CA THR A 452 9.80 4.32 12.85
C THR A 452 10.82 3.38 13.49
N LEU A 453 11.78 3.96 14.23
CA LEU A 453 12.78 3.19 14.97
C LEU A 453 12.10 2.13 15.88
N LYS A 454 11.09 2.55 16.65
CA LYS A 454 10.36 1.67 17.57
C LYS A 454 9.65 0.52 16.86
N HIS A 455 9.05 0.79 15.69
CA HIS A 455 8.36 -0.23 14.91
C HIS A 455 9.35 -1.19 14.26
N ASN A 456 10.43 -0.66 13.68
CA ASN A 456 11.47 -1.43 13.02
C ASN A 456 12.22 -2.37 13.96
N VAL A 457 12.47 -1.93 15.20
CA VAL A 457 13.01 -2.79 16.28
C VAL A 457 12.10 -4.00 16.53
N LYS A 458 10.79 -3.76 16.66
CA LYS A 458 9.82 -4.86 16.84
C LYS A 458 9.79 -5.80 15.61
N ALA A 459 9.98 -5.24 14.41
CA ALA A 459 10.08 -6.04 13.19
C ALA A 459 11.31 -6.93 13.18
N VAL A 460 12.50 -6.41 13.52
CA VAL A 460 13.72 -7.21 13.65
C VAL A 460 13.55 -8.28 14.72
N TYR A 461 12.99 -7.94 15.89
CA TYR A 461 12.69 -8.91 16.92
C TYR A 461 11.81 -10.04 16.39
N GLN A 462 10.69 -9.70 15.72
CA GLN A 462 9.77 -10.66 15.11
C GLN A 462 10.46 -11.58 14.10
N LYS A 463 11.38 -11.05 13.29
CA LYS A 463 12.12 -11.83 12.29
C LYS A 463 12.97 -12.95 12.91
N TYR A 464 13.60 -12.68 14.04
CA TYR A 464 14.53 -13.61 14.70
C TYR A 464 13.87 -14.47 15.77
N MET A 465 12.93 -13.89 16.54
CA MET A 465 12.35 -14.54 17.73
C MET A 465 10.89 -14.99 17.53
N GLY A 466 10.20 -14.47 16.50
CA GLY A 466 8.77 -14.71 16.31
C GLY A 466 7.91 -13.89 17.29
N TRP A 467 6.65 -14.31 17.45
CA TRP A 467 5.67 -13.61 18.28
C TRP A 467 5.85 -13.84 19.79
N TYR A 468 6.47 -14.95 20.17
CA TYR A 468 6.57 -15.37 21.57
C TYR A 468 7.78 -14.76 22.27
N ASP A 469 7.54 -14.09 23.38
CA ASP A 469 8.55 -13.35 24.17
C ASP A 469 9.24 -14.21 25.26
N ALA A 470 9.02 -15.52 25.26
CA ALA A 470 9.50 -16.51 26.23
C ALA A 470 8.85 -16.44 27.63
N ASN A 471 7.92 -15.53 27.90
CA ASN A 471 7.13 -15.56 29.12
C ASN A 471 5.97 -16.56 28.97
N PRO A 472 5.93 -17.66 29.79
CA PRO A 472 4.89 -18.67 29.64
C PRO A 472 3.45 -18.16 29.83
N ILE A 473 3.26 -17.02 30.47
CA ILE A 473 1.93 -16.38 30.64
C ILE A 473 1.34 -16.01 29.27
N HIS A 474 2.20 -15.66 28.29
CA HIS A 474 1.80 -15.23 26.95
C HIS A 474 1.64 -16.39 25.95
N LEU A 475 1.76 -17.68 26.37
CA LEU A 475 1.55 -18.82 25.48
C LEU A 475 0.07 -19.03 25.12
N ASP A 476 -0.82 -18.77 26.07
CA ASP A 476 -2.27 -19.00 25.92
C ASP A 476 -3.03 -17.90 26.68
N GLU A 477 -2.97 -16.69 26.14
CA GLU A 477 -3.60 -15.51 26.74
C GLU A 477 -5.13 -15.57 26.55
N LEU A 478 -5.86 -14.98 27.48
CA LEU A 478 -7.29 -14.70 27.27
C LEU A 478 -7.48 -13.83 26.02
N THR A 479 -8.60 -14.00 25.34
CA THR A 479 -8.95 -13.09 24.25
C THR A 479 -9.03 -11.64 24.75
N PRO A 480 -8.81 -10.63 23.89
CA PRO A 480 -8.84 -9.22 24.31
C PRO A 480 -10.12 -8.86 25.10
N SER A 481 -11.29 -9.35 24.69
CA SER A 481 -12.55 -9.10 25.38
C SER A 481 -12.64 -9.82 26.73
N GLU A 482 -12.22 -11.08 26.81
CA GLU A 482 -12.21 -11.82 28.08
C GLU A 482 -11.25 -11.21 29.10
N TYR A 483 -10.04 -10.84 28.64
CA TYR A 483 -9.07 -10.14 29.47
C TYR A 483 -9.61 -8.81 29.98
N ALA A 484 -10.20 -8.00 29.10
CA ALA A 484 -10.77 -6.71 29.44
C ALA A 484 -11.90 -6.83 30.47
N GLN A 485 -12.84 -7.78 30.27
CA GLN A 485 -13.92 -8.04 31.22
C GLN A 485 -13.39 -8.43 32.60
N LYS A 486 -12.40 -9.32 32.65
CA LYS A 486 -11.76 -9.73 33.91
C LYS A 486 -11.05 -8.57 34.58
N LEU A 487 -10.30 -7.77 33.82
CA LEU A 487 -9.58 -6.62 34.39
C LEU A 487 -10.57 -5.58 34.96
N VAL A 488 -11.64 -5.27 34.25
CA VAL A 488 -12.67 -4.35 34.72
C VAL A 488 -13.37 -4.87 36.00
N GLU A 489 -13.63 -6.18 36.11
CA GLU A 489 -14.14 -6.80 37.33
C GLU A 489 -13.22 -6.54 38.54
N TYR A 490 -11.90 -6.63 38.34
CA TYR A 490 -10.90 -6.37 39.40
C TYR A 490 -10.74 -4.87 39.71
N LEU A 491 -10.88 -3.99 38.72
CA LEU A 491 -10.82 -2.53 38.89
C LEU A 491 -12.04 -2.00 39.66
N GLY A 492 -13.20 -2.62 39.51
CA GLY A 492 -14.45 -2.38 40.22
C GLY A 492 -15.23 -1.17 39.70
N ASP A 493 -14.81 0.04 40.02
CA ASP A 493 -15.54 1.28 39.67
C ASP A 493 -14.96 1.89 38.37
N THR A 494 -15.68 1.71 37.24
CA THR A 494 -15.29 2.22 35.92
C THR A 494 -15.35 3.74 35.85
N ASP A 495 -16.26 4.41 36.56
CA ASP A 495 -16.37 5.86 36.57
C ASP A 495 -15.12 6.50 37.21
N LYS A 496 -14.63 5.85 38.28
CA LYS A 496 -13.38 6.27 38.92
C LYS A 496 -12.18 6.05 38.01
N VAL A 497 -12.14 4.95 37.24
CA VAL A 497 -11.08 4.73 36.25
C VAL A 497 -11.10 5.81 35.19
N LEU A 498 -12.26 6.19 34.68
CA LEU A 498 -12.42 7.27 33.71
C LEU A 498 -12.02 8.63 34.28
N GLU A 499 -12.34 8.91 35.55
CA GLU A 499 -11.88 10.14 36.23
C GLU A 499 -10.35 10.20 36.30
N MET A 500 -9.70 9.10 36.67
CA MET A 500 -8.24 9.01 36.71
C MET A 500 -7.63 9.15 35.30
N ALA A 501 -8.20 8.48 34.31
CA ALA A 501 -7.75 8.58 32.92
C ALA A 501 -7.86 10.00 32.35
N ARG A 502 -8.91 10.76 32.70
CA ARG A 502 -9.02 12.19 32.35
C ARG A 502 -7.90 13.01 33.01
N ALA A 503 -7.59 12.74 34.29
CA ALA A 503 -6.50 13.43 34.96
C ALA A 503 -5.13 13.12 34.33
N ASP A 504 -4.93 11.90 33.82
CA ASP A 504 -3.72 11.49 33.11
C ASP A 504 -3.67 12.07 31.68
N TYR A 505 -4.82 12.23 31.02
CA TYR A 505 -4.94 12.96 29.76
C TYR A 505 -4.47 14.41 29.88
N GLU A 506 -4.88 15.11 30.93
CA GLU A 506 -4.45 16.49 31.21
C GLU A 506 -2.93 16.61 31.48
N LYS A 507 -2.27 15.51 31.90
CA LYS A 507 -0.81 15.44 32.08
C LYS A 507 -0.07 15.13 30.77
N GLY A 508 -0.77 14.75 29.69
CA GLY A 508 -0.18 14.33 28.43
C GLY A 508 0.19 12.84 28.37
N GLU A 509 -0.30 12.00 29.30
CA GLU A 509 -0.03 10.56 29.32
C GLU A 509 -0.91 9.76 28.33
N TYR A 510 -1.03 10.26 27.09
CA TYR A 510 -1.99 9.79 26.10
C TYR A 510 -1.90 8.30 25.78
N GLN A 511 -0.68 7.74 25.72
CA GLN A 511 -0.51 6.30 25.45
C GLN A 511 -1.15 5.46 26.57
N TRP A 512 -0.96 5.86 27.82
CA TRP A 512 -1.58 5.18 28.96
C TRP A 512 -3.11 5.35 28.93
N VAL A 513 -3.59 6.57 28.70
CA VAL A 513 -5.03 6.85 28.58
C VAL A 513 -5.65 5.99 27.48
N ALA A 514 -5.04 5.92 26.30
CA ALA A 514 -5.52 5.08 25.20
C ALA A 514 -5.57 3.60 25.61
N GLN A 515 -4.57 3.07 26.30
CA GLN A 515 -4.53 1.66 26.73
C GLN A 515 -5.64 1.35 27.73
N ILE A 516 -5.77 2.14 28.79
CA ILE A 516 -6.77 1.85 29.83
C ILE A 516 -8.22 2.05 29.34
N THR A 517 -8.48 3.10 28.56
CA THR A 517 -9.81 3.36 28.00
C THR A 517 -10.19 2.36 26.91
N ASN A 518 -9.23 1.91 26.07
CA ASN A 518 -9.48 0.84 25.13
C ASN A 518 -9.83 -0.48 25.84
N THR A 519 -9.21 -0.77 26.98
CA THR A 519 -9.62 -1.91 27.82
C THR A 519 -11.09 -1.78 28.28
N LEU A 520 -11.53 -0.59 28.66
CA LEU A 520 -12.95 -0.36 29.00
C LEU A 520 -13.87 -0.55 27.79
N VAL A 521 -13.43 -0.13 26.57
CA VAL A 521 -14.18 -0.35 25.32
C VAL A 521 -14.31 -1.84 24.99
N PHE A 522 -13.24 -2.63 25.17
CA PHE A 522 -13.30 -4.08 24.93
C PHE A 522 -14.14 -4.83 25.98
N ALA A 523 -14.27 -4.27 27.18
CA ALA A 523 -15.15 -4.83 28.22
C ALA A 523 -16.62 -4.44 28.00
N ASP A 524 -16.89 -3.20 27.57
CA ASP A 524 -18.22 -2.64 27.27
C ASP A 524 -18.13 -1.68 26.07
N PRO A 525 -18.38 -2.14 24.84
CA PRO A 525 -18.31 -1.32 23.63
C PRO A 525 -19.37 -0.21 23.57
N GLU A 526 -20.43 -0.28 24.39
CA GLU A 526 -21.46 0.76 24.48
C GLU A 526 -21.06 1.93 25.40
N ASN A 527 -19.94 1.82 26.13
CA ASN A 527 -19.45 2.88 27.01
C ASN A 527 -18.88 4.06 26.20
N LYS A 528 -19.75 5.02 25.90
CA LYS A 528 -19.41 6.21 25.10
C LYS A 528 -18.32 7.08 25.72
N GLU A 529 -18.26 7.18 27.05
CA GLU A 529 -17.23 7.97 27.72
C GLU A 529 -15.84 7.36 27.52
N ALA A 530 -15.72 6.04 27.66
CA ALA A 530 -14.48 5.31 27.40
C ALA A 530 -14.07 5.45 25.93
N ARG A 531 -15.01 5.28 24.99
CA ARG A 531 -14.78 5.43 23.55
C ARG A 531 -14.25 6.83 23.20
N TYR A 532 -14.89 7.87 23.70
CA TYR A 532 -14.52 9.24 23.34
C TYR A 532 -13.22 9.67 24.00
N LEU A 533 -12.96 9.28 25.25
CA LEU A 533 -11.68 9.58 25.88
C LEU A 533 -10.52 8.82 25.24
N CYS A 534 -10.75 7.57 24.78
CA CYS A 534 -9.80 6.83 23.98
C CYS A 534 -9.50 7.55 22.65
N ALA A 535 -10.55 7.99 21.95
CA ALA A 535 -10.40 8.76 20.72
C ALA A 535 -9.64 10.08 20.94
N ASP A 536 -9.97 10.83 22.01
CA ASP A 536 -9.26 12.07 22.36
C ASP A 536 -7.76 11.81 22.55
N ALA A 537 -7.38 10.73 23.25
CA ALA A 537 -5.96 10.38 23.46
C ALA A 537 -5.25 9.96 22.17
N LEU A 538 -5.93 9.18 21.32
CA LEU A 538 -5.40 8.76 20.02
C LEU A 538 -5.20 9.94 19.06
N GLU A 539 -6.08 10.94 19.09
CA GLU A 539 -5.91 12.18 18.34
C GLU A 539 -4.61 12.91 18.74
N GLN A 540 -4.33 13.05 20.04
CA GLN A 540 -3.10 13.68 20.51
C GLN A 540 -1.85 12.89 20.11
N LEU A 541 -1.88 11.55 20.17
CA LEU A 541 -0.81 10.70 19.67
C LEU A 541 -0.59 10.89 18.16
N GLY A 542 -1.68 10.99 17.41
CA GLY A 542 -1.64 11.25 15.97
C GLY A 542 -1.04 12.60 15.63
N TYR A 543 -1.37 13.66 16.38
CA TYR A 543 -0.83 15.01 16.17
C TYR A 543 0.67 15.12 16.46
N GLN A 544 1.17 14.30 17.39
CA GLN A 544 2.60 14.26 17.72
C GLN A 544 3.42 13.34 16.79
N ALA A 545 2.76 12.42 16.06
CA ALA A 545 3.44 11.44 15.26
C ALA A 545 4.18 12.07 14.07
N GLU A 546 5.49 11.83 13.97
CA GLU A 546 6.29 12.15 12.79
C GLU A 546 6.02 11.18 11.64
N SER A 547 5.71 9.91 11.95
CA SER A 547 5.29 8.94 10.93
C SER A 547 3.87 9.21 10.47
N GLY A 548 3.69 9.47 9.17
CA GLY A 548 2.38 9.63 8.56
C GLY A 548 1.51 8.38 8.70
N ALA A 549 2.13 7.19 8.59
CA ALA A 549 1.43 5.92 8.79
C ALA A 549 0.94 5.73 10.24
N TRP A 550 1.73 6.12 11.24
CA TRP A 550 1.31 6.08 12.64
C TRP A 550 0.23 7.12 12.94
N ARG A 551 0.41 8.36 12.44
CA ARG A 551 -0.62 9.41 12.53
C ARG A 551 -1.95 8.90 12.00
N ASN A 552 -1.95 8.36 10.80
CA ASN A 552 -3.16 7.85 10.16
C ASN A 552 -3.79 6.73 10.99
N ALA A 553 -2.99 5.78 11.50
CA ALA A 553 -3.49 4.69 12.31
C ALA A 553 -4.20 5.18 13.58
N TYR A 554 -3.61 6.14 14.30
CA TYR A 554 -4.22 6.73 15.47
C TYR A 554 -5.50 7.49 15.14
N LEU A 555 -5.49 8.31 14.09
CA LEU A 555 -6.65 9.13 13.72
C LEU A 555 -7.81 8.30 13.15
N VAL A 556 -7.53 7.24 12.37
CA VAL A 556 -8.57 6.30 11.90
C VAL A 556 -9.19 5.55 13.08
N ALA A 557 -8.38 5.11 14.05
CA ALA A 557 -8.89 4.48 15.26
C ALA A 557 -9.79 5.43 16.08
N ALA A 558 -9.39 6.68 16.23
CA ALA A 558 -10.20 7.71 16.88
C ALA A 558 -11.53 7.93 16.12
N PHE A 559 -11.47 8.01 14.79
CA PHE A 559 -12.63 8.14 13.93
C PHE A 559 -13.62 6.97 14.14
N GLU A 560 -13.12 5.74 14.12
CA GLU A 560 -13.97 4.54 14.30
C GLU A 560 -14.57 4.44 15.70
N LEU A 561 -13.84 4.82 16.75
CA LEU A 561 -14.37 4.90 18.11
C LEU A 561 -15.54 5.88 18.24
N ARG A 562 -15.51 7.00 17.50
CA ARG A 562 -16.61 7.99 17.52
C ARG A 562 -17.79 7.58 16.65
N ASN A 563 -17.54 7.01 15.49
CA ASN A 563 -18.53 6.88 14.41
C ASN A 563 -18.86 5.43 14.06
N GLY A 564 -18.06 4.46 14.52
CA GLY A 564 -18.12 3.08 14.04
C GLY A 564 -17.69 2.98 12.56
N THR A 565 -17.81 1.77 12.00
CA THR A 565 -17.51 1.48 10.58
C THR A 565 -18.69 1.73 9.64
N GLY A 566 -19.88 2.04 10.17
CA GLY A 566 -21.11 2.17 9.39
C GLY A 566 -21.14 3.37 8.42
N LEU A 567 -20.25 4.36 8.57
CA LEU A 567 -20.11 5.47 7.64
C LEU A 567 -19.28 5.11 6.41
N TYR A 568 -18.61 3.99 6.40
CA TYR A 568 -17.83 3.53 5.27
C TYR A 568 -18.76 3.13 4.11
N PRO A 569 -18.37 3.42 2.86
CA PRO A 569 -19.16 3.01 1.71
C PRO A 569 -19.35 1.50 1.72
N GLN A 570 -20.56 1.02 1.42
CA GLN A 570 -20.78 -0.43 1.29
C GLN A 570 -19.79 -0.98 0.26
N ALA A 571 -18.91 -1.88 0.71
CA ALA A 571 -17.98 -2.55 -0.17
C ALA A 571 -18.75 -3.50 -1.08
N ALA A 572 -18.53 -3.39 -2.38
CA ALA A 572 -18.85 -4.50 -3.27
C ALA A 572 -18.01 -5.72 -2.81
N LYS A 573 -18.53 -6.94 -2.99
CA LYS A 573 -17.76 -8.16 -2.68
C LYS A 573 -16.40 -8.06 -3.34
N LEU A 574 -15.35 -8.14 -2.51
CA LEU A 574 -13.98 -8.13 -3.00
C LEU A 574 -13.74 -9.42 -3.80
N GLY A 575 -13.47 -9.27 -5.07
CA GLY A 575 -12.91 -10.34 -5.90
C GLY A 575 -11.40 -10.14 -6.04
N VAL A 576 -10.69 -11.17 -6.47
CA VAL A 576 -9.24 -11.13 -6.69
C VAL A 576 -8.81 -10.24 -7.87
N GLY A 577 -9.75 -9.55 -8.52
CA GLY A 577 -9.47 -8.59 -9.59
C GLY A 577 -8.75 -9.19 -10.81
N THR A 578 -8.09 -8.34 -11.59
CA THR A 578 -7.27 -8.74 -12.74
C THR A 578 -5.99 -9.46 -12.32
N THR A 579 -5.50 -9.23 -11.11
CA THR A 579 -4.33 -9.91 -10.52
C THR A 579 -4.49 -11.43 -10.56
N ALA A 580 -5.72 -11.93 -10.39
CA ALA A 580 -6.02 -13.36 -10.47
C ALA A 580 -5.66 -14.02 -11.81
N GLN A 581 -5.52 -13.27 -12.89
CA GLN A 581 -5.12 -13.80 -14.19
C GLN A 581 -3.67 -14.30 -14.19
N GLY A 582 -2.82 -13.73 -13.32
CA GLY A 582 -1.44 -14.15 -13.13
C GLY A 582 -1.25 -15.39 -12.28
N MET A 583 -2.30 -15.88 -11.58
CA MET A 583 -2.20 -17.07 -10.74
C MET A 583 -2.08 -18.34 -11.58
N ASP A 584 -1.15 -19.22 -11.23
CA ASP A 584 -1.16 -20.58 -11.74
C ASP A 584 -2.25 -21.42 -11.05
N ALA A 585 -2.47 -22.65 -11.52
CA ALA A 585 -3.51 -23.52 -10.99
C ALA A 585 -3.26 -23.91 -9.52
N GLN A 586 -2.01 -24.09 -9.11
CA GLN A 586 -1.67 -24.44 -7.72
C GLN A 586 -1.99 -23.27 -6.78
N THR A 587 -1.58 -22.06 -7.13
CA THR A 587 -1.91 -20.85 -6.36
C THR A 587 -3.43 -20.63 -6.24
N MET A 588 -4.19 -20.92 -7.32
CA MET A 588 -5.66 -20.84 -7.27
C MET A 588 -6.27 -21.91 -6.35
N LEU A 589 -5.70 -23.11 -6.32
CA LEU A 589 -6.14 -24.20 -5.43
C LEU A 589 -5.76 -23.91 -3.97
N ASP A 590 -4.59 -23.34 -3.72
CA ASP A 590 -4.20 -22.86 -2.38
C ASP A 590 -5.17 -21.79 -1.88
N TYR A 591 -5.49 -20.81 -2.73
CA TYR A 591 -6.49 -19.79 -2.40
C TYR A 591 -7.87 -20.40 -2.15
N MET A 592 -8.30 -21.35 -2.94
CA MET A 592 -9.56 -22.08 -2.70
C MET A 592 -9.55 -22.76 -1.34
N GLY A 593 -8.44 -23.40 -0.93
CA GLY A 593 -8.28 -23.98 0.39
C GLY A 593 -8.39 -22.96 1.53
N ILE A 594 -7.82 -21.76 1.34
CA ILE A 594 -7.87 -20.67 2.33
C ILE A 594 -9.29 -20.17 2.59
N ILE A 595 -10.12 -20.06 1.53
CA ILE A 595 -11.49 -19.53 1.67
C ILE A 595 -12.54 -20.62 1.89
N MET A 596 -12.14 -21.88 1.90
CA MET A 596 -13.05 -23.01 2.12
C MET A 596 -13.37 -23.14 3.62
N ASP A 597 -14.64 -22.95 3.97
CA ASP A 597 -15.15 -23.07 5.34
C ASP A 597 -15.38 -24.53 5.70
N THR A 598 -14.53 -25.07 6.57
CA THR A 598 -14.57 -26.47 7.01
C THR A 598 -15.84 -26.82 7.79
N GLU A 599 -16.45 -25.86 8.50
CA GLU A 599 -17.71 -26.07 9.24
C GLU A 599 -18.88 -26.26 8.28
N LYS A 600 -18.94 -25.50 7.19
CA LYS A 600 -19.95 -25.69 6.14
C LYS A 600 -19.83 -27.03 5.43
N LEU A 601 -18.62 -27.57 5.34
CA LEU A 601 -18.37 -28.91 4.79
C LEU A 601 -18.78 -30.04 5.75
N GLN A 602 -19.07 -29.73 7.02
CA GLN A 602 -19.56 -30.71 8.01
C GLN A 602 -18.66 -31.97 8.12
N ASN A 603 -17.33 -31.79 8.08
CA ASN A 603 -16.33 -32.86 8.08
C ASN A 603 -16.46 -33.89 6.93
N ARG A 604 -17.11 -33.53 5.83
CA ARG A 604 -17.25 -34.43 4.66
C ARG A 604 -15.90 -34.75 4.05
N SER A 605 -15.78 -35.93 3.48
CA SER A 605 -14.65 -36.36 2.69
C SER A 605 -15.15 -36.88 1.33
N PHE A 606 -14.57 -36.38 0.26
CA PHE A 606 -14.85 -36.80 -1.12
C PHE A 606 -13.70 -36.38 -2.04
N THR A 607 -13.68 -36.92 -3.25
CA THR A 607 -12.63 -36.70 -4.24
C THR A 607 -13.19 -36.13 -5.54
N ILE A 608 -12.42 -35.22 -6.16
CA ILE A 608 -12.78 -34.59 -7.42
C ILE A 608 -11.62 -34.72 -8.41
N ASN A 609 -11.86 -35.28 -9.57
CA ASN A 609 -10.98 -35.07 -10.71
C ASN A 609 -11.24 -33.70 -11.30
N LEU A 610 -10.27 -32.82 -11.24
CA LEU A 610 -10.27 -31.52 -11.89
C LEU A 610 -9.44 -31.60 -13.16
N LYS A 611 -10.11 -31.57 -14.31
CA LYS A 611 -9.49 -31.53 -15.62
C LYS A 611 -9.42 -30.10 -16.12
N LEU A 612 -8.21 -29.56 -16.27
CA LEU A 612 -8.02 -28.22 -16.81
C LEU A 612 -7.88 -28.28 -18.33
N THR A 613 -8.70 -27.51 -19.04
CA THR A 613 -8.67 -27.46 -20.52
C THR A 613 -7.46 -26.65 -21.05
N ASP A 614 -6.80 -25.89 -20.19
CA ASP A 614 -5.67 -25.01 -20.47
C ASP A 614 -4.52 -25.19 -19.48
N GLY A 615 -4.39 -26.36 -18.86
CA GLY A 615 -3.36 -26.65 -17.86
C GLY A 615 -3.29 -28.13 -17.49
N ASP A 616 -2.62 -28.41 -16.38
CA ASP A 616 -2.42 -29.75 -15.85
C ASP A 616 -3.68 -30.26 -15.13
N ASP A 617 -3.90 -31.57 -15.11
CA ASP A 617 -4.98 -32.23 -14.38
C ASP A 617 -4.63 -32.37 -12.88
N TYR A 618 -5.64 -32.29 -12.01
CA TYR A 618 -5.49 -32.49 -10.58
C TYR A 618 -6.52 -33.44 -9.99
N LEU A 619 -6.09 -34.25 -9.02
CA LEU A 619 -7.00 -34.91 -8.09
C LEU A 619 -7.14 -34.05 -6.85
N LEU A 620 -8.31 -33.49 -6.61
CA LEU A 620 -8.64 -32.78 -5.37
C LEU A 620 -9.21 -33.78 -4.37
N LYS A 621 -8.70 -33.78 -3.16
CA LYS A 621 -9.18 -34.60 -2.05
C LYS A 621 -9.64 -33.69 -0.91
N ILE A 622 -10.94 -33.56 -0.75
CA ILE A 622 -11.52 -32.97 0.46
C ILE A 622 -11.47 -34.05 1.54
N HIS A 623 -10.66 -33.84 2.57
CA HIS A 623 -10.46 -34.78 3.65
C HIS A 623 -10.85 -34.14 4.98
N HIS A 624 -12.00 -34.53 5.52
CA HIS A 624 -12.58 -33.93 6.72
C HIS A 624 -12.65 -32.38 6.63
N GLY A 625 -13.07 -31.88 5.46
CA GLY A 625 -13.17 -30.45 5.21
C GLY A 625 -11.88 -29.76 4.76
N VAL A 626 -10.74 -30.44 4.72
CA VAL A 626 -9.45 -29.89 4.28
C VAL A 626 -9.19 -30.24 2.83
N LEU A 627 -8.82 -29.25 2.01
CA LEU A 627 -8.45 -29.47 0.61
C LEU A 627 -6.98 -29.90 0.50
N LEU A 628 -6.76 -31.06 -0.09
CA LEU A 628 -5.46 -31.51 -0.59
C LEU A 628 -5.57 -31.68 -2.10
N TYR A 629 -4.50 -31.42 -2.85
CA TYR A 629 -4.51 -31.62 -4.29
C TYR A 629 -3.23 -32.31 -4.78
N TYR A 630 -3.36 -33.09 -5.83
CA TYR A 630 -2.28 -33.88 -6.43
C TYR A 630 -2.25 -33.59 -7.92
N LYS A 631 -1.15 -33.03 -8.38
CA LYS A 631 -0.91 -32.67 -9.79
C LYS A 631 -0.70 -33.95 -10.60
N ASP A 632 -1.17 -33.95 -11.85
CA ASP A 632 -1.06 -35.06 -12.81
C ASP A 632 -1.60 -36.41 -12.28
N ALA A 633 -2.57 -36.35 -11.37
CA ALA A 633 -3.22 -37.50 -10.78
C ALA A 633 -4.73 -37.42 -11.03
N LEU A 634 -5.30 -38.48 -11.59
CA LEU A 634 -6.73 -38.65 -11.71
C LEU A 634 -7.07 -40.05 -11.14
N SER A 635 -8.31 -40.24 -10.64
CA SER A 635 -8.78 -41.47 -10.07
C SER A 635 -10.05 -41.91 -10.76
N ASP A 636 -10.11 -43.19 -11.19
CA ASP A 636 -11.32 -43.79 -11.73
C ASP A 636 -12.44 -43.90 -10.67
N GLU A 637 -12.05 -43.88 -9.39
CA GLU A 637 -12.93 -43.96 -8.21
C GLU A 637 -13.32 -42.58 -7.68
N ALA A 638 -12.94 -41.47 -8.34
CA ALA A 638 -13.31 -40.12 -7.90
C ALA A 638 -14.84 -39.99 -7.87
N ASP A 639 -15.33 -39.36 -6.76
CA ASP A 639 -16.75 -39.10 -6.53
C ASP A 639 -17.34 -38.12 -7.55
N LEU A 640 -16.49 -37.23 -8.08
CA LEU A 640 -16.88 -36.20 -9.03
C LEU A 640 -15.76 -36.00 -10.07
N THR A 641 -16.14 -35.71 -11.32
CA THR A 641 -15.20 -35.24 -12.37
C THR A 641 -15.75 -33.95 -12.95
N ILE A 642 -14.93 -32.89 -12.90
CA ILE A 642 -15.23 -31.60 -13.51
C ILE A 642 -14.18 -31.22 -14.52
N SER A 643 -14.61 -30.52 -15.59
CA SER A 643 -13.75 -29.98 -16.63
C SER A 643 -13.97 -28.46 -16.70
N THR A 644 -12.89 -27.69 -16.74
CA THR A 644 -12.93 -26.23 -16.73
C THR A 644 -11.60 -25.65 -17.23
N PRO A 645 -11.56 -24.44 -17.82
CA PRO A 645 -10.31 -23.71 -17.90
C PRO A 645 -9.84 -23.29 -16.49
N ARG A 646 -8.53 -23.04 -16.33
CA ARG A 646 -7.90 -22.66 -15.05
C ARG A 646 -8.69 -21.56 -14.31
N ILE A 647 -9.18 -20.54 -15.02
CA ILE A 647 -9.97 -19.44 -14.44
C ILE A 647 -11.29 -19.92 -13.80
N GLY A 648 -11.78 -21.10 -14.13
CA GLY A 648 -12.98 -21.69 -13.53
C GLY A 648 -12.79 -22.04 -12.04
N ILE A 649 -11.55 -22.26 -11.58
CA ILE A 649 -11.25 -22.42 -10.15
C ILE A 649 -11.69 -21.14 -9.41
N LEU A 650 -11.40 -19.98 -9.97
CA LEU A 650 -11.83 -18.69 -9.39
C LEU A 650 -13.34 -18.44 -9.52
N ALA A 651 -14.01 -19.04 -10.50
CA ALA A 651 -15.46 -19.01 -10.55
C ALA A 651 -16.08 -19.74 -9.35
N ILE A 652 -15.53 -20.89 -8.97
CA ILE A 652 -15.94 -21.62 -7.76
C ILE A 652 -15.72 -20.75 -6.52
N THR A 653 -14.52 -20.18 -6.37
CA THR A 653 -14.16 -19.39 -5.19
C THR A 653 -14.99 -18.12 -5.03
N SER A 654 -15.40 -17.50 -6.15
CA SER A 654 -16.23 -16.28 -6.12
C SER A 654 -17.70 -16.54 -5.82
N GLY A 655 -18.16 -17.78 -5.94
CA GLY A 655 -19.58 -18.15 -5.87
C GLY A 655 -20.46 -17.50 -6.95
N ASN A 656 -19.85 -17.02 -8.04
CA ASN A 656 -20.58 -16.41 -9.14
C ASN A 656 -21.21 -17.49 -10.02
N GLN A 657 -22.51 -17.73 -9.84
CA GLN A 657 -23.23 -18.80 -10.52
C GLN A 657 -23.19 -18.69 -12.04
N GLU A 658 -23.26 -17.48 -12.60
CA GLU A 658 -23.18 -17.26 -14.06
C GLU A 658 -21.82 -17.73 -14.61
N ASN A 659 -20.73 -17.41 -13.93
CA ASN A 659 -19.40 -17.86 -14.33
C ASN A 659 -19.21 -19.37 -14.10
N ILE A 660 -19.76 -19.92 -13.03
CA ILE A 660 -19.76 -21.35 -12.75
C ILE A 660 -20.46 -22.10 -13.90
N ASP A 661 -21.68 -21.69 -14.24
CA ASP A 661 -22.47 -22.32 -15.31
C ASP A 661 -21.81 -22.20 -16.70
N LYS A 662 -21.09 -21.12 -16.94
CA LYS A 662 -20.40 -20.86 -18.21
C LYS A 662 -19.08 -21.63 -18.36
N LEU A 663 -18.32 -21.76 -17.28
CA LEU A 663 -16.93 -22.23 -17.33
C LEU A 663 -16.77 -23.69 -16.91
N ILE A 664 -17.68 -24.23 -16.09
CA ILE A 664 -17.51 -25.53 -15.45
C ILE A 664 -18.49 -26.56 -15.99
N THR A 665 -17.93 -27.71 -16.42
CA THR A 665 -18.71 -28.85 -16.84
C THR A 665 -18.53 -29.99 -15.85
N VAL A 666 -19.63 -30.46 -15.26
CA VAL A 666 -19.63 -31.71 -14.47
C VAL A 666 -19.78 -32.90 -15.41
N GLU A 667 -18.69 -33.65 -15.63
CA GLU A 667 -18.64 -34.78 -16.54
C GLU A 667 -19.17 -36.05 -15.92
N LYS A 668 -18.90 -36.31 -14.63
CA LYS A 668 -19.27 -37.55 -13.91
C LYS A 668 -19.49 -37.23 -12.44
N GLY A 669 -20.38 -37.96 -11.78
CA GLY A 669 -20.61 -37.96 -10.36
C GLY A 669 -21.79 -37.11 -9.89
N ASP A 670 -21.91 -36.92 -8.58
CA ASP A 670 -23.06 -36.26 -7.96
C ASP A 670 -22.88 -34.73 -7.96
N LYS A 671 -23.72 -34.02 -8.74
CA LYS A 671 -23.74 -32.57 -8.78
C LYS A 671 -24.00 -31.93 -7.43
N ALA A 672 -24.66 -32.63 -6.50
CA ALA A 672 -24.87 -32.11 -5.13
C ALA A 672 -23.55 -31.97 -4.38
N LEU A 673 -22.52 -32.80 -4.64
CA LEU A 673 -21.18 -32.60 -4.06
C LEU A 673 -20.50 -31.34 -4.59
N PHE A 674 -20.67 -31.06 -5.89
CA PHE A 674 -20.15 -29.83 -6.48
C PHE A 674 -20.82 -28.58 -5.88
N GLN A 675 -22.13 -28.63 -5.68
CA GLN A 675 -22.86 -27.54 -5.02
C GLN A 675 -22.37 -27.32 -3.58
N VAL A 676 -22.16 -28.41 -2.83
CA VAL A 676 -21.62 -28.35 -1.45
C VAL A 676 -20.24 -27.66 -1.45
N LEU A 677 -19.35 -27.98 -2.41
CA LEU A 677 -18.08 -27.32 -2.55
C LEU A 677 -18.24 -25.80 -2.79
N CYS A 678 -19.10 -25.41 -3.73
CA CYS A 678 -19.34 -24.00 -4.05
C CYS A 678 -19.94 -23.23 -2.85
N GLU A 679 -20.88 -23.83 -2.11
CA GLU A 679 -21.52 -23.24 -0.94
C GLU A 679 -20.60 -23.16 0.29
N SER A 680 -19.50 -23.94 0.31
CA SER A 680 -18.54 -23.92 1.41
C SER A 680 -17.60 -22.70 1.34
N MET A 681 -17.57 -21.95 0.25
CA MET A 681 -16.70 -20.78 0.14
C MET A 681 -17.13 -19.67 1.10
N ALA A 682 -16.17 -19.12 1.83
CA ALA A 682 -16.38 -18.03 2.77
C ALA A 682 -16.50 -16.68 2.03
N ALA A 683 -17.31 -15.79 2.60
CA ALA A 683 -17.34 -14.39 2.22
C ALA A 683 -16.78 -13.57 3.39
N PHE A 684 -15.85 -12.68 3.11
CA PHE A 684 -15.22 -11.86 4.13
C PHE A 684 -15.87 -10.49 4.21
N ASP A 685 -16.05 -10.00 5.45
CA ASP A 685 -16.39 -8.61 5.69
C ASP A 685 -15.13 -7.76 5.63
N LEU A 686 -15.14 -6.71 4.79
CA LEU A 686 -14.00 -5.79 4.69
C LEU A 686 -13.92 -4.87 5.92
N TYR A 687 -15.04 -4.62 6.60
CA TYR A 687 -15.12 -3.63 7.67
C TYR A 687 -15.17 -4.26 9.07
N PHE A 688 -14.50 -5.39 9.24
CA PHE A 688 -14.38 -5.99 10.58
C PHE A 688 -13.73 -5.00 11.57
N ASN A 689 -14.13 -5.08 12.83
CA ASN A 689 -13.65 -4.21 13.89
C ASN A 689 -12.17 -4.45 14.19
N ILE A 690 -11.43 -3.40 14.56
CA ILE A 690 -10.02 -3.44 14.94
C ILE A 690 -9.80 -2.81 16.32
N ILE A 691 -10.38 -1.63 16.55
CA ILE A 691 -10.16 -0.86 17.79
C ILE A 691 -11.20 -1.19 18.88
N GLU A 692 -12.17 -1.96 18.56
CA GLU A 692 -13.26 -2.44 19.42
C GLU A 692 -13.58 -3.90 19.10
N PRO A 693 -14.32 -4.64 19.97
CA PRO A 693 -14.67 -6.05 19.76
C PRO A 693 -15.42 -6.33 18.47
#